data_b31584bb7aebc8eaf23645fb77dd74eb
#
_entry.id   b31584bb7aebc8eaf23645fb77dd74eb
#
_cell.length_a   1.000
_cell.length_b   1.000
_cell.length_c   1.000
_cell.angle_alpha   90.00
_cell.angle_beta   90.00
_cell.angle_gamma   90.00
#
_symmetry.space_group_name_H-M   'P 1'
#
loop_
_entity.id
_entity.type
_entity.pdbx_description
1 polymer ?
#
loop_
_entity_poly.entity_id
_entity_poly.type
_entity_poly.pdbx_seq_one_letter_code
_entity_poly.pdbx_strand_id
1 'polypeptide(L)'
;MNPLKRLFSYTFRFKFSFILSIFGFILFASADIAAVEWIRRIIEYINSDQDDFSIYLVLALIFIAIGRGLGFFIGNYFMSRVGFGIVHDLRSELFSKLINLPKNFFDQNQSGQLINRITFTTTQVSGAASNAIKTFVREGFLLVGLLAYMLTLNWKLTLLLLITTPFIALIVYVAGRRLRKLAKTIQTAMGDVTHLASEAVDGNLEIKSFNAEKYEKDRFSNANASNKNQNLKLEATSNLATPIIQLLVSVSLSIVAYFALGSQLGIELSAEDFVAFITAAGLMAKPIRQLSNINAVIQKGLAAAVEIFDQLDTKEEEDIGEVESLIVGKIEFSDVSFSYNSKEAVLSNLSFQISQNETVAIVGKSGSGKSTIANLLSRFYSNFNGSIYIDGVSIHDYQLSHLRKSISIVNQSPTLFNDTIEKNIAYGENQIDQDKLQEAADISGCTEFILRLPEGYKSEIGDDGVLLSGGQRQRIAIARAFYKDSPIIILDEATSALDNESELIVQEAIEKLINNRTTIVIAHRLSTIENADKILVLDQGSVAESGSHSNLLKNDGIYKSLYQNKFHDSDDQIKSSKKSVGQEFLPTFTEDPTQHGYLIDAWYKKSFWLYLLTPFTFLFSSIIKMRKNSYIKNPKKVWNSPIPIVVVGNISMGGTGKTPLVKFLASELGKRGFKPGLVSRGYGGKYSGTLEVTSETTYKQTGDEAQILAKLNIPFYIDKNRSRAAKKLQEKHDVDVIISDDGLQHYAMGRDVEIAVIDGARRLGNGLAFPAGPLREPKSRLKEVDYIVNNGGPTEGDEILMSLSPAKFIHLNSGKEYSIDKWPMHNQVHAIAGLGNPNRFFDLLLRLGFEFDKTPFPDHHKYNKRDLYYLDHLPILMTEKDAAKCKHFNNSKIWYLSIESKIESQFIDRLEEKLNDR
;
A
#
# COMPACT_ATOMS: atom_id res chain seq x y z
N MET A 1 -8.42 -9.83 18.81
CA MET A 1 -7.59 -9.59 20.03
C MET A 1 -6.57 -8.49 19.72
N ASN A 2 -6.21 -7.61 20.69
CA ASN A 2 -5.18 -6.58 20.42
C ASN A 2 -3.88 -7.27 20.00
N PRO A 3 -3.27 -6.95 18.83
CA PRO A 3 -2.07 -7.61 18.30
C PRO A 3 -0.88 -7.61 19.28
N LEU A 4 -0.72 -6.52 20.06
CA LEU A 4 0.28 -6.45 21.12
C LEU A 4 0.05 -7.52 22.20
N LYS A 5 -1.19 -7.69 22.67
CA LYS A 5 -1.52 -8.68 23.71
C LYS A 5 -1.28 -10.10 23.19
N ARG A 6 -1.59 -10.36 21.94
CA ARG A 6 -1.33 -11.66 21.30
C ARG A 6 0.17 -11.92 21.15
N LEU A 7 0.96 -10.91 20.76
CA LEU A 7 2.41 -11.03 20.70
C LEU A 7 3.06 -11.31 22.06
N PHE A 8 2.56 -10.65 23.11
CA PHE A 8 3.01 -10.95 24.48
C PHE A 8 2.69 -12.39 24.90
N SER A 9 1.58 -12.98 24.47
CA SER A 9 1.28 -14.38 24.79
C SER A 9 2.32 -15.36 24.23
N TYR A 10 2.86 -15.09 23.03
CA TYR A 10 4.01 -15.86 22.49
C TYR A 10 5.27 -15.69 23.33
N THR A 11 5.54 -14.48 23.82
CA THR A 11 6.70 -14.23 24.70
C THR A 11 6.57 -15.03 26.01
N PHE A 12 5.37 -15.13 26.56
CA PHE A 12 5.11 -15.89 27.79
C PHE A 12 5.25 -17.41 27.65
N ARG A 13 5.20 -17.97 26.43
CA ARG A 13 5.54 -19.39 26.21
C ARG A 13 6.99 -19.68 26.65
N PHE A 14 7.87 -18.68 26.55
CA PHE A 14 9.29 -18.77 26.92
C PHE A 14 9.59 -18.08 28.27
N LYS A 15 8.65 -18.11 29.21
CA LYS A 15 8.69 -17.35 30.50
C LYS A 15 10.00 -17.52 31.27
N PHE A 16 10.57 -18.72 31.33
CA PHE A 16 11.81 -18.97 32.03
C PHE A 16 13.00 -18.24 31.42
N SER A 17 13.16 -18.33 30.10
CA SER A 17 14.20 -17.60 29.35
C SER A 17 13.98 -16.07 29.45
N PHE A 18 12.72 -15.63 29.44
CA PHE A 18 12.39 -14.21 29.58
C PHE A 18 12.79 -13.66 30.95
N ILE A 19 12.45 -14.36 32.03
CA ILE A 19 12.81 -13.96 33.43
C ILE A 19 14.33 -13.95 33.60
N LEU A 20 15.02 -14.99 33.13
CA LEU A 20 16.46 -15.05 33.22
C LEU A 20 17.16 -13.95 32.44
N SER A 21 16.59 -13.54 31.30
CA SER A 21 17.08 -12.39 30.54
C SER A 21 16.91 -11.06 31.31
N ILE A 22 15.76 -10.85 31.95
CA ILE A 22 15.52 -9.67 32.79
C ILE A 22 16.53 -9.62 33.95
N PHE A 23 16.75 -10.75 34.61
CA PHE A 23 17.75 -10.84 35.67
C PHE A 23 19.16 -10.46 35.15
N GLY A 24 19.55 -10.98 33.96
CA GLY A 24 20.81 -10.63 33.31
C GLY A 24 20.94 -9.13 33.05
N PHE A 25 19.86 -8.49 32.57
CA PHE A 25 19.89 -7.04 32.33
C PHE A 25 19.91 -6.19 33.60
N ILE A 26 19.24 -6.63 34.67
CA ILE A 26 19.33 -5.99 35.99
C ILE A 26 20.78 -6.09 36.51
N LEU A 27 21.38 -7.26 36.45
CA LEU A 27 22.77 -7.48 36.84
C LEU A 27 23.73 -6.58 36.02
N PHE A 28 23.52 -6.48 34.71
CA PHE A 28 24.27 -5.58 33.85
C PHE A 28 24.14 -4.12 34.26
N ALA A 29 22.91 -3.64 34.46
CA ALA A 29 22.66 -2.25 34.86
C ALA A 29 23.24 -1.93 36.25
N SER A 30 23.10 -2.86 37.21
CA SER A 30 23.68 -2.72 38.54
C SER A 30 25.20 -2.64 38.53
N ALA A 31 25.84 -3.42 37.64
CA ALA A 31 27.29 -3.37 37.47
C ALA A 31 27.76 -2.04 36.86
N ASP A 32 27.00 -1.45 35.90
CA ASP A 32 27.31 -0.14 35.33
C ASP A 32 27.21 0.98 36.40
N ILE A 33 26.19 0.91 37.27
CA ILE A 33 26.02 1.84 38.40
C ILE A 33 27.15 1.66 39.43
N ALA A 34 27.48 0.41 39.77
CA ALA A 34 28.56 0.07 40.69
C ALA A 34 29.92 0.55 40.13
N ALA A 35 30.13 0.62 38.84
CA ALA A 35 31.34 1.18 38.23
C ALA A 35 31.42 2.70 38.48
N VAL A 36 30.30 3.42 38.47
CA VAL A 36 30.28 4.86 38.80
C VAL A 36 30.58 5.05 40.29
N GLU A 37 30.00 4.26 41.18
CA GLU A 37 30.28 4.30 42.62
C GLU A 37 31.73 3.92 42.89
N TRP A 38 32.31 2.98 42.13
CA TRP A 38 33.74 2.64 42.25
C TRP A 38 34.63 3.82 41.89
N ILE A 39 34.33 4.58 40.83
CA ILE A 39 35.04 5.82 40.48
C ILE A 39 34.99 6.83 41.65
N ARG A 40 33.80 7.01 42.25
CA ARG A 40 33.60 7.91 43.41
C ARG A 40 34.51 7.50 44.53
N ARG A 41 34.51 6.21 44.91
CA ARG A 41 35.34 5.71 46.05
C ARG A 41 36.86 5.77 45.79
N ILE A 42 37.32 5.63 44.56
CA ILE A 42 38.71 5.82 44.21
C ILE A 42 39.13 7.28 44.42
N ILE A 43 38.32 8.25 44.01
CA ILE A 43 38.63 9.67 44.17
C ILE A 43 38.59 10.03 45.65
N GLU A 44 37.62 9.52 46.40
CA GLU A 44 37.54 9.66 47.84
C GLU A 44 38.81 9.14 48.51
N TYR A 45 39.30 7.96 48.11
CA TYR A 45 40.54 7.36 48.60
C TYR A 45 41.78 8.20 48.24
N ILE A 46 41.88 8.70 46.99
CA ILE A 46 43.00 9.56 46.55
C ILE A 46 43.07 10.87 47.38
N ASN A 47 41.89 11.41 47.75
CA ASN A 47 41.79 12.64 48.51
C ASN A 47 41.97 12.44 50.05
N SER A 48 41.91 11.18 50.50
CA SER A 48 42.17 10.84 51.88
C SER A 48 43.67 10.57 52.12
N ASP A 49 44.25 11.15 53.16
CA ASP A 49 45.68 10.93 53.57
C ASP A 49 45.94 9.52 54.12
N GLN A 50 45.31 8.48 53.60
CA GLN A 50 45.44 7.08 53.98
C GLN A 50 46.57 6.41 53.21
N ASP A 51 47.63 6.00 53.89
CA ASP A 51 48.82 5.33 53.28
C ASP A 51 48.56 3.84 52.90
N ASP A 52 47.47 3.22 53.37
CA ASP A 52 47.20 1.80 53.11
C ASP A 52 46.35 1.58 51.83
N PHE A 53 47.04 1.16 50.77
CA PHE A 53 46.40 0.82 49.49
C PHE A 53 45.38 -0.34 49.62
N SER A 54 44.07 -0.03 49.44
CA SER A 54 43.03 -1.05 49.58
C SER A 54 42.93 -1.94 48.35
N ILE A 55 43.52 -3.15 48.46
CA ILE A 55 43.41 -4.20 47.43
C ILE A 55 41.96 -4.51 47.08
N TYR A 56 41.01 -4.25 47.98
CA TYR A 56 39.57 -4.45 47.77
C TYR A 56 39.04 -3.54 46.67
N LEU A 57 39.54 -2.33 46.48
CA LEU A 57 39.12 -1.47 45.39
C LEU A 57 39.52 -2.01 44.00
N VAL A 58 40.70 -2.64 43.92
CA VAL A 58 41.17 -3.28 42.67
C VAL A 58 40.33 -4.52 42.35
N LEU A 59 40.12 -5.36 43.37
CA LEU A 59 39.32 -6.57 43.22
C LEU A 59 37.85 -6.23 42.88
N ALA A 60 37.29 -5.17 43.46
CA ALA A 60 35.94 -4.72 43.16
C ALA A 60 35.73 -4.41 41.69
N LEU A 61 36.69 -3.76 41.00
CA LEU A 61 36.62 -3.50 39.57
C LEU A 61 36.53 -4.77 38.74
N ILE A 62 37.32 -5.82 39.12
CA ILE A 62 37.31 -7.10 38.47
C ILE A 62 35.95 -7.78 38.64
N PHE A 63 35.40 -7.77 39.86
CA PHE A 63 34.07 -8.33 40.12
C PHE A 63 32.92 -7.58 39.38
N ILE A 64 33.00 -6.25 39.31
CA ILE A 64 32.09 -5.43 38.52
C ILE A 64 32.18 -5.79 37.04
N ALA A 65 33.40 -5.95 36.49
CA ALA A 65 33.60 -6.33 35.10
C ALA A 65 33.07 -7.73 34.80
N ILE A 66 33.29 -8.70 35.68
CA ILE A 66 32.75 -10.05 35.57
C ILE A 66 31.20 -10.03 35.64
N GLY A 67 30.63 -9.34 36.64
CA GLY A 67 29.19 -9.20 36.79
C GLY A 67 28.55 -8.55 35.60
N ARG A 68 29.18 -7.50 35.04
CA ARG A 68 28.76 -6.82 33.82
C ARG A 68 28.78 -7.76 32.60
N GLY A 69 29.88 -8.51 32.43
CA GLY A 69 30.03 -9.46 31.33
C GLY A 69 29.00 -10.60 31.39
N LEU A 70 28.83 -11.20 32.57
CA LEU A 70 27.84 -12.25 32.83
C LEU A 70 26.40 -11.73 32.63
N GLY A 71 26.10 -10.57 33.17
CA GLY A 71 24.78 -9.95 33.01
C GLY A 71 24.45 -9.64 31.54
N PHE A 72 25.45 -9.15 30.79
CA PHE A 72 25.30 -8.92 29.35
C PHE A 72 25.07 -10.22 28.59
N PHE A 73 25.85 -11.26 28.86
CA PHE A 73 25.72 -12.54 28.19
C PHE A 73 24.37 -13.21 28.49
N ILE A 74 24.01 -13.35 29.76
CA ILE A 74 22.76 -13.96 30.20
C ILE A 74 21.57 -13.18 29.60
N GLY A 75 21.55 -11.86 29.76
CA GLY A 75 20.48 -11.02 29.24
C GLY A 75 20.26 -11.18 27.73
N ASN A 76 21.33 -11.11 26.95
CA ASN A 76 21.25 -11.19 25.49
C ASN A 76 20.95 -12.58 24.98
N TYR A 77 21.62 -13.64 25.52
CA TYR A 77 21.45 -15.02 25.08
C TYR A 77 20.00 -15.48 25.28
N PHE A 78 19.46 -15.31 26.50
CA PHE A 78 18.12 -15.75 26.80
C PHE A 78 17.03 -14.93 26.11
N MET A 79 17.24 -13.64 25.87
CA MET A 79 16.31 -12.84 25.06
C MET A 79 16.33 -13.24 23.58
N SER A 80 17.52 -13.58 23.05
CA SER A 80 17.63 -14.13 21.68
C SER A 80 16.91 -15.46 21.55
N ARG A 81 16.99 -16.33 22.58
CA ARG A 81 16.23 -17.58 22.62
C ARG A 81 14.71 -17.37 22.59
N VAL A 82 14.22 -16.35 23.29
CA VAL A 82 12.80 -15.95 23.19
C VAL A 82 12.46 -15.51 21.77
N GLY A 83 13.26 -14.62 21.17
CA GLY A 83 13.03 -14.11 19.84
C GLY A 83 13.01 -15.17 18.76
N PHE A 84 14.00 -16.05 18.73
CA PHE A 84 14.05 -17.16 17.76
C PHE A 84 12.97 -18.21 18.00
N GLY A 85 12.60 -18.44 19.27
CA GLY A 85 11.48 -19.30 19.63
C GLY A 85 10.15 -18.79 19.06
N ILE A 86 9.88 -17.49 19.18
CA ILE A 86 8.68 -16.88 18.59
C ILE A 86 8.68 -17.02 17.06
N VAL A 87 9.83 -16.82 16.39
CA VAL A 87 9.93 -17.03 14.93
C VAL A 87 9.59 -18.46 14.55
N HIS A 88 10.17 -19.42 15.27
CA HIS A 88 9.93 -20.84 15.04
C HIS A 88 8.45 -21.18 15.16
N ASP A 89 7.81 -20.77 16.26
CA ASP A 89 6.39 -21.05 16.51
C ASP A 89 5.50 -20.40 15.44
N LEU A 90 5.72 -19.12 15.14
CA LEU A 90 4.94 -18.39 14.13
C LEU A 90 5.10 -19.02 12.73
N ARG A 91 6.31 -19.43 12.35
CA ARG A 91 6.53 -20.11 11.06
C ARG A 91 5.80 -21.43 10.98
N SER A 92 5.86 -22.23 12.04
CA SER A 92 5.19 -23.53 12.11
C SER A 92 3.67 -23.37 12.07
N GLU A 93 3.13 -22.42 12.83
CA GLU A 93 1.69 -22.13 12.86
C GLU A 93 1.20 -21.56 11.51
N LEU A 94 1.96 -20.64 10.87
CA LEU A 94 1.62 -20.10 9.56
C LEU A 94 1.68 -21.16 8.46
N PHE A 95 2.69 -22.02 8.47
CA PHE A 95 2.81 -23.09 7.49
C PHE A 95 1.69 -24.11 7.61
N SER A 96 1.40 -24.56 8.84
CA SER A 96 0.26 -25.43 9.11
C SER A 96 -1.07 -24.80 8.68
N LYS A 97 -1.26 -23.51 9.01
CA LYS A 97 -2.44 -22.76 8.61
C LYS A 97 -2.57 -22.67 7.09
N LEU A 98 -1.45 -22.36 6.41
CA LEU A 98 -1.44 -22.17 4.96
C LEU A 98 -1.92 -23.43 4.22
N ILE A 99 -1.46 -24.63 4.65
CA ILE A 99 -1.86 -25.89 4.03
C ILE A 99 -3.36 -26.15 4.16
N ASN A 100 -4.00 -25.68 5.25
CA ASN A 100 -5.40 -25.90 5.54
C ASN A 100 -6.33 -24.79 5.00
N LEU A 101 -5.79 -23.78 4.29
CA LEU A 101 -6.60 -22.70 3.75
C LEU A 101 -7.31 -23.14 2.45
N PRO A 102 -8.54 -22.62 2.20
CA PRO A 102 -9.30 -22.96 1.00
C PRO A 102 -8.66 -22.40 -0.27
N LYS A 103 -8.93 -23.03 -1.40
CA LYS A 103 -8.35 -22.65 -2.70
C LYS A 103 -8.56 -21.18 -3.07
N ASN A 104 -9.74 -20.62 -2.77
CA ASN A 104 -10.06 -19.22 -3.07
C ASN A 104 -9.09 -18.21 -2.41
N PHE A 105 -8.46 -18.59 -1.28
CA PHE A 105 -7.44 -17.77 -0.64
C PHE A 105 -6.19 -17.66 -1.52
N PHE A 106 -5.77 -18.76 -2.14
CA PHE A 106 -4.59 -18.78 -3.02
C PHE A 106 -4.85 -18.06 -4.34
N ASP A 107 -6.09 -18.09 -4.84
CA ASP A 107 -6.46 -17.37 -6.06
C ASP A 107 -6.42 -15.85 -5.88
N GLN A 108 -6.61 -15.37 -4.64
CA GLN A 108 -6.59 -13.94 -4.28
C GLN A 108 -5.23 -13.45 -3.80
N ASN A 109 -4.28 -14.32 -3.50
CA ASN A 109 -2.98 -13.99 -2.92
C ASN A 109 -1.84 -14.54 -3.77
N GLN A 110 -0.87 -13.69 -4.06
CA GLN A 110 0.33 -14.07 -4.81
C GLN A 110 1.25 -14.97 -3.96
N SER A 111 1.78 -16.04 -4.55
CA SER A 111 2.66 -17.00 -3.87
C SER A 111 3.89 -16.34 -3.24
N GLY A 112 4.51 -15.38 -3.95
CA GLY A 112 5.66 -14.64 -3.44
C GLY A 112 5.37 -13.84 -2.17
N GLN A 113 4.15 -13.30 -2.03
CA GLN A 113 3.74 -12.60 -0.81
C GLN A 113 3.57 -13.57 0.35
N LEU A 114 2.97 -14.74 0.12
CA LEU A 114 2.77 -15.77 1.13
C LEU A 114 4.10 -16.33 1.64
N ILE A 115 5.05 -16.62 0.74
CA ILE A 115 6.40 -17.03 1.09
C ILE A 115 7.12 -15.95 1.91
N ASN A 116 7.01 -14.68 1.50
CA ASN A 116 7.61 -13.55 2.22
C ASN A 116 7.06 -13.40 3.65
N ARG A 117 5.76 -13.67 3.86
CA ARG A 117 5.16 -13.66 5.21
C ARG A 117 5.81 -14.67 6.12
N ILE A 118 6.02 -15.90 5.65
CA ILE A 118 6.66 -16.99 6.44
C ILE A 118 8.15 -16.69 6.68
N THR A 119 8.88 -16.26 5.65
CA THR A 119 10.34 -16.13 5.70
C THR A 119 10.82 -14.85 6.34
N PHE A 120 10.26 -13.72 5.93
CA PHE A 120 10.75 -12.38 6.29
C PHE A 120 9.86 -11.66 7.31
N THR A 121 8.52 -11.62 7.11
CA THR A 121 7.62 -10.87 8.00
C THR A 121 7.66 -11.41 9.43
N THR A 122 7.76 -12.72 9.61
CA THR A 122 7.95 -13.36 10.94
C THR A 122 9.20 -12.88 11.67
N THR A 123 10.31 -12.63 10.96
CA THR A 123 11.54 -12.11 11.57
C THR A 123 11.38 -10.65 12.04
N GLN A 124 10.58 -9.86 11.38
CA GLN A 124 10.28 -8.48 11.81
C GLN A 124 9.46 -8.46 13.11
N VAL A 125 8.52 -9.40 13.27
CA VAL A 125 7.76 -9.59 14.51
C VAL A 125 8.69 -9.93 15.67
N SER A 126 9.63 -10.85 15.45
CA SER A 126 10.65 -11.21 16.45
C SER A 126 11.51 -10.00 16.82
N GLY A 127 11.87 -9.15 15.86
CA GLY A 127 12.62 -7.91 16.11
C GLY A 127 11.90 -6.99 17.11
N ALA A 128 10.58 -6.85 17.00
CA ALA A 128 9.79 -6.09 17.97
C ALA A 128 9.63 -6.82 19.31
N ALA A 129 9.37 -8.12 19.28
CA ALA A 129 9.14 -8.92 20.49
C ALA A 129 10.40 -9.17 21.32
N SER A 130 11.59 -9.18 20.72
CA SER A 130 12.84 -9.42 21.42
C SER A 130 13.70 -8.16 21.55
N ASN A 131 14.06 -7.51 20.43
CA ASN A 131 14.99 -6.37 20.47
C ASN A 131 14.40 -5.11 21.14
N ALA A 132 13.09 -4.84 20.93
CA ALA A 132 12.47 -3.71 21.59
C ALA A 132 12.36 -3.95 23.10
N ILE A 133 11.92 -5.15 23.53
CA ILE A 133 11.82 -5.51 24.94
C ILE A 133 13.21 -5.51 25.58
N LYS A 134 14.21 -6.13 24.92
CA LYS A 134 15.61 -6.12 25.35
C LYS A 134 16.12 -4.70 25.62
N THR A 135 15.94 -3.81 24.65
CA THR A 135 16.41 -2.44 24.78
C THR A 135 15.63 -1.68 25.85
N PHE A 136 14.31 -1.86 25.90
CA PHE A 136 13.45 -1.23 26.92
C PHE A 136 13.86 -1.65 28.33
N VAL A 137 14.03 -2.94 28.56
CA VAL A 137 14.37 -3.48 29.88
C VAL A 137 15.80 -3.04 30.27
N ARG A 138 16.79 -3.31 29.40
CA ARG A 138 18.19 -3.00 29.70
C ARG A 138 18.42 -1.51 29.92
N GLU A 139 18.01 -0.69 28.96
CA GLU A 139 18.26 0.75 29.02
C GLU A 139 17.32 1.45 30.02
N GLY A 140 16.11 0.91 30.21
CA GLY A 140 15.18 1.40 31.22
C GLY A 140 15.71 1.21 32.63
N PHE A 141 16.18 0.01 32.98
CA PHE A 141 16.80 -0.24 34.29
C PHE A 141 18.04 0.60 34.50
N LEU A 142 18.92 0.75 33.49
CA LEU A 142 20.10 1.57 33.58
C LEU A 142 19.73 3.04 33.78
N LEU A 143 18.79 3.58 33.04
CA LEU A 143 18.35 4.97 33.17
C LEU A 143 17.72 5.24 34.54
N VAL A 144 16.80 4.38 34.97
CA VAL A 144 16.16 4.54 36.30
C VAL A 144 17.20 4.41 37.44
N GLY A 145 18.11 3.47 37.33
CA GLY A 145 19.14 3.26 38.33
C GLY A 145 20.14 4.41 38.39
N LEU A 146 20.59 4.96 37.25
CA LEU A 146 21.44 6.14 37.21
C LEU A 146 20.74 7.38 37.78
N LEU A 147 19.45 7.59 37.44
CA LEU A 147 18.65 8.67 38.02
C LEU A 147 18.50 8.54 39.53
N ALA A 148 18.18 7.34 40.03
CA ALA A 148 18.08 7.08 41.44
C ALA A 148 19.42 7.34 42.14
N TYR A 149 20.53 6.89 41.57
CA TYR A 149 21.87 7.15 42.09
C TYR A 149 22.20 8.63 42.13
N MET A 150 21.91 9.38 41.07
CA MET A 150 22.11 10.83 41.01
C MET A 150 21.29 11.62 42.04
N LEU A 151 20.05 11.16 42.31
CA LEU A 151 19.18 11.73 43.33
C LEU A 151 19.76 11.54 44.74
N THR A 152 20.45 10.42 45.00
CA THR A 152 21.14 10.19 46.30
C THR A 152 22.39 11.07 46.47
N LEU A 153 23.09 11.37 45.37
CA LEU A 153 24.23 12.26 45.37
C LEU A 153 23.79 13.71 45.60
N ASN A 154 22.92 14.23 44.73
CA ASN A 154 22.39 15.58 44.87
C ASN A 154 21.09 15.76 44.08
N TRP A 155 19.95 15.87 44.79
CA TRP A 155 18.66 16.02 44.17
C TRP A 155 18.45 17.35 43.44
N LYS A 156 19.08 18.47 43.90
CA LYS A 156 18.95 19.80 43.28
C LYS A 156 19.59 19.81 41.89
N LEU A 157 20.80 19.26 41.76
CA LEU A 157 21.51 19.16 40.48
C LEU A 157 20.80 18.18 39.51
N THR A 158 20.21 17.12 40.07
CA THR A 158 19.42 16.16 39.25
C THR A 158 18.18 16.84 38.66
N LEU A 159 17.46 17.66 39.45
CA LEU A 159 16.34 18.45 38.95
C LEU A 159 16.76 19.45 37.86
N LEU A 160 17.90 20.12 38.03
CA LEU A 160 18.45 21.04 37.04
C LEU A 160 18.71 20.33 35.71
N LEU A 161 19.31 19.13 35.76
CA LEU A 161 19.53 18.32 34.57
C LEU A 161 18.21 17.89 33.89
N LEU A 162 17.18 17.57 34.67
CA LEU A 162 15.88 17.17 34.16
C LEU A 162 15.15 18.30 33.40
N ILE A 163 15.44 19.57 33.65
CA ILE A 163 14.89 20.73 32.94
C ILE A 163 15.20 20.64 31.41
N THR A 164 16.32 20.05 31.04
CA THR A 164 16.71 19.91 29.62
C THR A 164 16.07 18.73 28.91
N THR A 165 15.48 17.79 29.64
CA THR A 165 14.85 16.58 29.10
C THR A 165 13.73 16.86 28.09
N PRO A 166 12.85 17.84 28.26
CA PRO A 166 11.81 18.17 27.27
C PRO A 166 12.39 18.58 25.91
N PHE A 167 13.51 19.28 25.88
CA PHE A 167 14.17 19.70 24.63
C PHE A 167 14.76 18.49 23.88
N ILE A 168 15.39 17.58 24.61
CA ILE A 168 15.89 16.31 24.05
C ILE A 168 14.73 15.49 23.50
N ALA A 169 13.64 15.38 24.26
CA ALA A 169 12.43 14.67 23.84
C ALA A 169 11.81 15.24 22.55
N LEU A 170 11.81 16.57 22.40
CA LEU A 170 11.32 17.24 21.19
C LEU A 170 12.17 16.88 19.95
N ILE A 171 13.50 16.93 20.08
CA ILE A 171 14.40 16.58 18.96
C ILE A 171 14.21 15.13 18.55
N VAL A 172 14.17 14.23 19.53
CA VAL A 172 13.92 12.81 19.32
C VAL A 172 12.58 12.58 18.64
N TYR A 173 11.54 13.28 19.04
CA TYR A 173 10.22 13.20 18.43
C TYR A 173 10.23 13.63 16.95
N VAL A 174 10.85 14.79 16.66
CA VAL A 174 10.96 15.33 15.28
C VAL A 174 11.78 14.40 14.39
N ALA A 175 12.95 13.96 14.86
CA ALA A 175 13.80 13.02 14.14
C ALA A 175 13.07 11.68 13.89
N GLY A 176 12.43 11.13 14.91
CA GLY A 176 11.68 9.88 14.83
C GLY A 176 10.52 9.93 13.83
N ARG A 177 9.85 11.09 13.71
CA ARG A 177 8.78 11.31 12.73
C ARG A 177 9.31 11.30 11.30
N ARG A 178 10.45 11.95 11.06
CA ARG A 178 11.11 11.98 9.75
C ARG A 178 11.67 10.61 9.37
N LEU A 179 12.29 9.90 10.30
CA LEU A 179 12.82 8.55 10.10
C LEU A 179 11.71 7.56 9.69
N ARG A 180 10.55 7.61 10.35
CA ARG A 180 9.39 6.76 9.99
C ARG A 180 8.91 6.99 8.56
N LYS A 181 8.83 8.26 8.13
CA LYS A 181 8.44 8.59 6.75
C LYS A 181 9.45 8.05 5.74
N LEU A 182 10.75 8.23 6.01
CA LEU A 182 11.81 7.73 5.14
C LEU A 182 11.85 6.21 5.08
N ALA A 183 11.63 5.52 6.22
CA ALA A 183 11.59 4.06 6.27
C ALA A 183 10.48 3.48 5.38
N LYS A 184 9.28 4.09 5.39
CA LYS A 184 8.17 3.69 4.48
C LYS A 184 8.57 3.88 3.01
N THR A 185 9.18 5.00 2.66
CA THR A 185 9.62 5.28 1.28
C THR A 185 10.73 4.32 0.83
N ILE A 186 11.63 3.93 1.73
CA ILE A 186 12.69 2.94 1.44
C ILE A 186 12.06 1.57 1.15
N GLN A 187 11.04 1.17 1.91
CA GLN A 187 10.36 -0.11 1.71
C GLN A 187 9.69 -0.17 0.32
N THR A 188 9.02 0.91 -0.10
CA THR A 188 8.46 1.01 -1.45
C THR A 188 9.54 0.96 -2.52
N ALA A 189 10.62 1.75 -2.37
CA ALA A 189 11.73 1.76 -3.33
C ALA A 189 12.48 0.42 -3.40
N MET A 190 12.52 -0.35 -2.31
CA MET A 190 13.08 -1.70 -2.32
C MET A 190 12.15 -2.69 -3.01
N GLY A 191 10.84 -2.52 -2.85
CA GLY A 191 9.83 -3.26 -3.60
C GLY A 191 10.03 -3.11 -5.11
N ASP A 192 10.22 -1.86 -5.60
CA ASP A 192 10.48 -1.59 -7.01
C ASP A 192 11.75 -2.28 -7.51
N VAL A 193 12.84 -2.27 -6.71
CA VAL A 193 14.09 -2.98 -7.06
C VAL A 193 13.88 -4.49 -7.15
N THR A 194 13.17 -5.07 -6.19
CA THR A 194 12.88 -6.51 -6.17
C THR A 194 11.98 -6.91 -7.34
N HIS A 195 10.95 -6.13 -7.62
CA HIS A 195 10.04 -6.37 -8.76
C HIS A 195 10.80 -6.38 -10.09
N LEU A 196 11.62 -5.35 -10.35
CA LEU A 196 12.41 -5.26 -11.58
C LEU A 196 13.44 -6.39 -11.70
N ALA A 197 14.01 -6.83 -10.58
CA ALA A 197 14.93 -7.97 -10.58
C ALA A 197 14.21 -9.28 -10.91
N SER A 198 13.03 -9.53 -10.33
CA SER A 198 12.22 -10.71 -10.64
C SER A 198 11.77 -10.69 -12.10
N GLU A 199 11.21 -9.56 -12.57
CA GLU A 199 10.79 -9.39 -13.97
C GLU A 199 11.94 -9.69 -14.96
N ALA A 200 13.17 -9.24 -14.64
CA ALA A 200 14.33 -9.48 -15.49
C ALA A 200 14.83 -10.93 -15.44
N VAL A 201 14.64 -11.64 -14.34
CA VAL A 201 14.98 -13.07 -14.23
C VAL A 201 13.96 -13.91 -14.98
N ASP A 202 12.67 -13.67 -14.74
CA ASP A 202 11.58 -14.42 -15.36
C ASP A 202 11.51 -14.17 -16.88
N GLY A 203 11.70 -12.92 -17.31
CA GLY A 203 11.71 -12.49 -18.71
C GLY A 203 13.10 -12.51 -19.38
N ASN A 204 14.06 -13.32 -18.91
CA ASN A 204 15.43 -13.31 -19.45
C ASN A 204 15.50 -13.67 -20.94
N LEU A 205 14.66 -14.60 -21.39
CA LEU A 205 14.59 -15.02 -22.79
C LEU A 205 14.11 -13.84 -23.67
N GLU A 206 13.06 -13.14 -23.23
CA GLU A 206 12.51 -11.98 -23.93
C GLU A 206 13.53 -10.83 -23.99
N ILE A 207 14.20 -10.54 -22.87
CA ILE A 207 15.24 -9.51 -22.80
C ILE A 207 16.33 -9.78 -23.84
N LYS A 208 16.75 -11.05 -23.96
CA LYS A 208 17.77 -11.46 -24.93
C LYS A 208 17.25 -11.45 -26.36
N SER A 209 16.04 -11.96 -26.60
CA SER A 209 15.44 -12.02 -27.93
C SER A 209 15.21 -10.64 -28.56
N PHE A 210 14.93 -9.64 -27.72
CA PHE A 210 14.73 -8.25 -28.14
C PHE A 210 15.97 -7.36 -28.00
N ASN A 211 17.13 -7.89 -27.59
CA ASN A 211 18.36 -7.14 -27.26
C ASN A 211 18.12 -5.98 -26.30
N ALA A 212 17.26 -6.20 -25.29
CA ALA A 212 16.80 -5.17 -24.36
C ALA A 212 17.67 -5.03 -23.10
N GLU A 213 18.86 -5.64 -23.04
CA GLU A 213 19.71 -5.67 -21.84
C GLU A 213 20.09 -4.26 -21.37
N LYS A 214 20.36 -3.34 -22.29
CA LYS A 214 20.69 -1.96 -21.94
C LYS A 214 19.49 -1.25 -21.30
N TYR A 215 18.32 -1.43 -21.87
CA TYR A 215 17.08 -0.85 -21.36
C TYR A 215 16.77 -1.32 -19.93
N GLU A 216 16.85 -2.62 -19.67
CA GLU A 216 16.60 -3.19 -18.34
C GLU A 216 17.68 -2.81 -17.33
N LYS A 217 18.95 -2.73 -17.73
CA LYS A 217 20.02 -2.22 -16.87
C LYS A 217 19.77 -0.76 -16.45
N ASP A 218 19.30 0.08 -17.36
CA ASP A 218 18.98 1.48 -17.06
C ASP A 218 17.75 1.59 -16.14
N ARG A 219 16.71 0.77 -16.35
CA ARG A 219 15.54 0.67 -15.46
C ARG A 219 15.95 0.29 -14.04
N PHE A 220 16.72 -0.79 -13.92
CA PHE A 220 17.19 -1.27 -12.60
C PHE A 220 18.10 -0.24 -11.93
N SER A 221 19.04 0.35 -12.68
CA SER A 221 19.96 1.37 -12.17
C SER A 221 19.21 2.58 -11.59
N ASN A 222 18.15 3.05 -12.24
CA ASN A 222 17.33 4.16 -11.78
C ASN A 222 16.58 3.83 -10.47
N ALA A 223 15.98 2.64 -10.38
CA ALA A 223 15.31 2.18 -9.16
C ALA A 223 16.31 2.01 -8.01
N ASN A 224 17.46 1.38 -8.28
CA ASN A 224 18.51 1.18 -7.31
C ASN A 224 19.12 2.51 -6.83
N ALA A 225 19.33 3.49 -7.73
CA ALA A 225 19.77 4.84 -7.36
C ALA A 225 18.73 5.57 -6.48
N SER A 226 17.45 5.39 -6.76
CA SER A 226 16.37 5.90 -5.92
C SER A 226 16.43 5.31 -4.51
N ASN A 227 16.55 3.98 -4.39
CA ASN A 227 16.68 3.29 -3.11
C ASN A 227 17.94 3.79 -2.35
N LYS A 228 19.11 3.85 -3.01
CA LYS A 228 20.34 4.40 -2.44
C LYS A 228 20.11 5.80 -1.86
N ASN A 229 19.50 6.69 -2.64
CA ASN A 229 19.29 8.08 -2.22
C ASN A 229 18.34 8.20 -1.01
N GLN A 230 17.32 7.34 -0.91
CA GLN A 230 16.44 7.32 0.25
C GLN A 230 17.17 6.79 1.50
N ASN A 231 17.99 5.74 1.36
CA ASN A 231 18.84 5.23 2.45
C ASN A 231 19.83 6.30 2.94
N LEU A 232 20.49 7.03 2.04
CA LEU A 232 21.38 8.13 2.40
C LEU A 232 20.65 9.25 3.18
N LYS A 233 19.41 9.58 2.81
CA LYS A 233 18.60 10.56 3.57
C LYS A 233 18.24 10.04 4.97
N LEU A 234 17.95 8.75 5.11
CA LEU A 234 17.69 8.12 6.41
C LEU A 234 18.94 8.18 7.29
N GLU A 235 20.10 7.77 6.76
CA GLU A 235 21.38 7.82 7.46
C GLU A 235 21.75 9.25 7.86
N ALA A 236 21.62 10.22 6.97
CA ALA A 236 21.87 11.62 7.27
C ALA A 236 20.96 12.14 8.40
N THR A 237 19.68 11.75 8.41
CA THR A 237 18.75 12.17 9.46
C THR A 237 19.11 11.53 10.80
N SER A 238 19.45 10.23 10.80
CA SER A 238 19.85 9.50 12.02
C SER A 238 21.17 10.05 12.59
N ASN A 239 22.15 10.24 11.73
CA ASN A 239 23.48 10.67 12.12
C ASN A 239 23.54 12.15 12.55
N LEU A 240 22.64 13.00 12.04
CA LEU A 240 22.54 14.40 12.48
C LEU A 240 21.89 14.54 13.87
N ALA A 241 20.94 13.69 14.21
CA ALA A 241 20.27 13.73 15.50
C ALA A 241 21.22 13.45 16.66
N THR A 242 22.19 12.56 16.48
CA THR A 242 23.16 12.17 17.52
C THR A 242 24.03 13.33 18.00
N PRO A 243 24.74 14.08 17.14
CA PRO A 243 25.55 15.25 17.58
C PRO A 243 24.71 16.34 18.25
N ILE A 244 23.50 16.58 17.79
CA ILE A 244 22.61 17.58 18.37
C ILE A 244 22.21 17.17 19.80
N ILE A 245 21.87 15.91 20.03
CA ILE A 245 21.59 15.39 21.38
C ILE A 245 22.84 15.49 22.26
N GLN A 246 24.03 15.12 21.74
CA GLN A 246 25.29 15.23 22.48
C GLN A 246 25.59 16.67 22.86
N LEU A 247 25.38 17.62 21.94
CA LEU A 247 25.56 19.04 22.22
C LEU A 247 24.65 19.51 23.36
N LEU A 248 23.37 19.13 23.34
CA LEU A 248 22.43 19.48 24.41
C LEU A 248 22.83 18.88 25.76
N VAL A 249 23.24 17.61 25.74
CA VAL A 249 23.75 16.96 26.96
C VAL A 249 24.99 17.67 27.47
N SER A 250 25.94 18.05 26.61
CA SER A 250 27.13 18.80 27.00
C SER A 250 26.79 20.17 27.54
N VAL A 251 25.86 20.90 26.93
CA VAL A 251 25.37 22.19 27.47
C VAL A 251 24.73 21.99 28.85
N SER A 252 23.90 20.95 29.01
CA SER A 252 23.29 20.62 30.31
C SER A 252 24.31 20.32 31.37
N LEU A 253 25.34 19.53 31.05
CA LEU A 253 26.45 19.21 31.93
C LEU A 253 27.26 20.45 32.28
N SER A 254 27.51 21.36 31.32
CA SER A 254 28.21 22.63 31.57
C SER A 254 27.41 23.53 32.51
N ILE A 255 26.08 23.59 32.38
CA ILE A 255 25.20 24.32 33.30
C ILE A 255 25.26 23.71 34.69
N VAL A 256 25.15 22.39 34.81
CA VAL A 256 25.26 21.66 36.06
C VAL A 256 26.64 21.92 36.71
N ALA A 257 27.75 21.85 35.95
CA ALA A 257 29.08 22.12 36.42
C ALA A 257 29.23 23.56 36.93
N TYR A 258 28.66 24.54 36.21
CA TYR A 258 28.67 25.94 36.64
C TYR A 258 27.99 26.15 37.99
N PHE A 259 26.82 25.54 38.20
CA PHE A 259 26.10 25.65 39.49
C PHE A 259 26.68 24.77 40.57
N ALA A 260 27.33 23.65 40.25
CA ALA A 260 27.99 22.78 41.22
C ALA A 260 29.29 23.39 41.79
N LEU A 261 30.05 24.08 40.92
CA LEU A 261 31.32 24.72 41.30
C LEU A 261 31.13 26.15 41.85
N GLY A 262 29.98 26.78 41.50
CA GLY A 262 29.62 28.10 42.03
C GLY A 262 28.75 27.98 43.31
N SER A 263 29.13 28.67 44.40
CA SER A 263 28.41 28.66 45.68
C SER A 263 26.99 29.25 45.64
N GLN A 264 26.46 29.61 44.46
CA GLN A 264 25.21 30.36 44.27
C GLN A 264 23.93 29.63 44.70
N LEU A 265 23.90 28.28 44.73
CA LEU A 265 22.73 27.48 45.15
C LEU A 265 22.88 26.85 46.55
N GLY A 266 23.94 27.18 47.30
CA GLY A 266 24.22 26.54 48.57
C GLY A 266 24.43 25.03 48.44
N ILE A 267 25.08 24.61 47.35
CA ILE A 267 25.40 23.22 47.04
C ILE A 267 26.86 23.02 47.43
N GLU A 268 27.08 22.32 48.54
CA GLU A 268 28.43 21.83 48.92
C GLU A 268 28.55 20.42 48.34
N LEU A 269 29.31 20.23 47.26
CA LEU A 269 29.64 18.94 46.70
C LEU A 269 31.11 18.64 46.88
N SER A 270 31.42 17.45 47.33
CA SER A 270 32.77 16.95 47.33
C SER A 270 33.28 16.68 45.91
N ALA A 271 34.59 16.64 45.66
CA ALA A 271 35.15 16.39 44.33
C ALA A 271 34.75 15.01 43.80
N GLU A 272 34.71 13.98 44.65
CA GLU A 272 34.30 12.63 44.34
C GLU A 272 32.83 12.56 43.94
N ASP A 273 31.92 13.26 44.61
CA ASP A 273 30.49 13.30 44.30
C ASP A 273 30.24 14.04 42.98
N PHE A 274 31.00 15.10 42.71
CA PHE A 274 30.93 15.84 41.46
C PHE A 274 31.32 14.96 40.27
N VAL A 275 32.46 14.25 40.36
CA VAL A 275 32.92 13.36 39.27
C VAL A 275 31.95 12.20 39.06
N ALA A 276 31.45 11.60 40.14
CA ALA A 276 30.43 10.54 40.07
C ALA A 276 29.16 11.05 39.41
N PHE A 277 28.69 12.25 39.76
CA PHE A 277 27.49 12.86 39.17
C PHE A 277 27.65 13.11 37.68
N ILE A 278 28.74 13.72 37.24
CA ILE A 278 29.01 13.99 35.81
C ILE A 278 29.16 12.71 35.03
N THR A 279 29.81 11.68 35.59
CA THR A 279 29.94 10.35 34.95
C THR A 279 28.58 9.67 34.79
N ALA A 280 27.77 9.67 35.84
CA ALA A 280 26.41 9.10 35.80
C ALA A 280 25.55 9.82 34.76
N ALA A 281 25.57 11.15 34.75
CA ALA A 281 24.81 11.96 33.78
C ALA A 281 25.28 11.74 32.33
N GLY A 282 26.61 11.62 32.11
CA GLY A 282 27.18 11.29 30.79
C GLY A 282 26.72 9.90 30.28
N LEU A 283 26.67 8.89 31.17
CA LEU A 283 26.21 7.53 30.82
C LEU A 283 24.74 7.48 30.46
N MET A 284 23.87 8.42 30.91
CA MET A 284 22.45 8.47 30.56
C MET A 284 22.18 8.78 29.07
N ALA A 285 23.11 9.42 28.37
CA ALA A 285 22.92 9.82 26.96
C ALA A 285 22.64 8.62 26.03
N LYS A 286 23.29 7.48 26.27
CA LYS A 286 23.11 6.26 25.47
C LYS A 286 21.74 5.59 25.68
N PRO A 287 21.28 5.32 26.90
CA PRO A 287 19.94 4.84 27.20
C PRO A 287 18.83 5.69 26.59
N ILE A 288 18.90 7.01 26.78
CA ILE A 288 17.89 7.95 26.23
C ILE A 288 17.77 7.80 24.72
N ARG A 289 18.89 7.76 24.01
CA ARG A 289 18.91 7.58 22.54
C ARG A 289 18.33 6.22 22.12
N GLN A 290 18.69 5.15 22.80
CA GLN A 290 18.23 3.80 22.46
C GLN A 290 16.73 3.62 22.72
N LEU A 291 16.22 4.12 23.85
CA LEU A 291 14.81 4.12 24.17
C LEU A 291 13.98 4.91 23.15
N SER A 292 14.54 6.01 22.64
CA SER A 292 13.88 6.80 21.60
C SER A 292 13.67 6.06 20.28
N ASN A 293 14.59 5.17 19.93
CA ASN A 293 14.54 4.41 18.69
C ASN A 293 13.60 3.19 18.78
N ILE A 294 13.21 2.76 19.98
CA ILE A 294 12.35 1.60 20.21
C ILE A 294 10.99 1.74 19.51
N ASN A 295 10.40 2.93 19.52
CA ASN A 295 9.08 3.14 18.94
C ASN A 295 9.01 2.75 17.45
N ALA A 296 10.05 3.05 16.67
CA ALA A 296 10.12 2.67 15.27
C ALA A 296 10.15 1.14 15.09
N VAL A 297 10.91 0.43 15.94
CA VAL A 297 11.00 -1.03 15.93
C VAL A 297 9.68 -1.67 16.32
N ILE A 298 9.03 -1.15 17.36
CA ILE A 298 7.70 -1.65 17.81
C ILE A 298 6.66 -1.44 16.71
N GLN A 299 6.59 -0.26 16.10
CA GLN A 299 5.59 0.02 15.05
C GLN A 299 5.79 -0.89 13.83
N LYS A 300 7.04 -1.12 13.42
CA LYS A 300 7.36 -2.02 12.31
C LYS A 300 6.96 -3.46 12.62
N GLY A 301 7.30 -3.94 13.81
CA GLY A 301 6.93 -5.30 14.20
C GLY A 301 5.44 -5.47 14.48
N LEU A 302 4.75 -4.41 14.94
CA LEU A 302 3.31 -4.44 15.13
C LEU A 302 2.56 -4.53 13.79
N ALA A 303 3.00 -3.77 12.79
CA ALA A 303 2.45 -3.87 11.43
C ALA A 303 2.63 -5.30 10.87
N ALA A 304 3.83 -5.87 11.01
CA ALA A 304 4.10 -7.25 10.63
C ALA A 304 3.25 -8.26 11.41
N ALA A 305 3.06 -8.04 12.72
CA ALA A 305 2.23 -8.91 13.56
C ALA A 305 0.76 -8.89 13.16
N VAL A 306 0.20 -7.73 12.79
CA VAL A 306 -1.17 -7.62 12.26
C VAL A 306 -1.31 -8.48 11.02
N GLU A 307 -0.42 -8.34 10.06
CA GLU A 307 -0.45 -9.11 8.81
C GLU A 307 -0.39 -10.64 9.04
N ILE A 308 0.46 -11.07 9.98
CA ILE A 308 0.58 -12.50 10.33
C ILE A 308 -0.69 -12.99 11.04
N PHE A 309 -1.20 -12.23 12.00
CA PHE A 309 -2.38 -12.64 12.76
C PHE A 309 -3.65 -12.63 11.92
N ASP A 310 -3.80 -11.71 10.99
CA ASP A 310 -4.91 -11.70 10.03
C ASP A 310 -4.90 -12.99 9.19
N GLN A 311 -3.72 -13.44 8.78
CA GLN A 311 -3.59 -14.71 8.06
C GLN A 311 -3.88 -15.93 8.95
N LEU A 312 -3.40 -15.95 10.20
CA LEU A 312 -3.70 -17.02 11.15
C LEU A 312 -5.19 -17.08 11.53
N ASP A 313 -5.88 -15.93 11.51
CA ASP A 313 -7.30 -15.83 11.84
C ASP A 313 -8.22 -16.07 10.62
N THR A 314 -7.65 -16.23 9.41
CA THR A 314 -8.42 -16.61 8.21
C THR A 314 -9.08 -17.97 8.44
N LYS A 315 -10.32 -18.11 8.03
CA LYS A 315 -11.04 -19.39 8.17
C LYS A 315 -10.36 -20.47 7.35
N GLU A 316 -10.18 -21.62 7.95
CA GLU A 316 -9.74 -22.85 7.28
C GLU A 316 -10.85 -23.43 6.41
N GLU A 317 -10.48 -24.38 5.58
CA GLU A 317 -11.45 -25.13 4.80
C GLU A 317 -12.35 -25.92 5.77
N GLU A 318 -13.67 -25.71 5.63
CA GLU A 318 -14.64 -26.34 6.53
C GLU A 318 -14.85 -27.82 6.12
N ASP A 319 -14.59 -28.74 7.05
CA ASP A 319 -14.93 -30.17 6.93
C ASP A 319 -15.98 -30.53 7.97
N ILE A 320 -17.24 -30.28 7.63
CA ILE A 320 -18.39 -30.55 8.48
C ILE A 320 -19.09 -31.89 8.12
N GLY A 321 -18.63 -32.55 7.05
CA GLY A 321 -19.19 -33.81 6.59
C GLY A 321 -18.69 -35.01 7.41
N GLU A 322 -19.57 -35.95 7.71
CA GLU A 322 -19.28 -37.14 8.52
C GLU A 322 -19.42 -38.47 7.74
N VAL A 323 -19.92 -38.40 6.48
CA VAL A 323 -20.20 -39.60 5.70
C VAL A 323 -18.89 -40.16 5.09
N GLU A 324 -18.61 -41.43 5.35
CA GLU A 324 -17.52 -42.22 4.80
C GLU A 324 -18.00 -43.47 4.03
N SER A 325 -19.24 -43.43 3.47
CA SER A 325 -19.74 -44.55 2.68
C SER A 325 -18.93 -44.75 1.41
N LEU A 326 -18.81 -46.00 0.97
CA LEU A 326 -18.08 -46.34 -0.26
C LEU A 326 -18.66 -45.56 -1.44
N ILE A 327 -17.80 -44.82 -2.13
CA ILE A 327 -18.13 -44.08 -3.34
C ILE A 327 -17.97 -45.01 -4.53
N VAL A 328 -19.09 -45.19 -5.28
CA VAL A 328 -19.15 -46.02 -6.50
C VAL A 328 -19.03 -45.15 -7.75
N GLY A 329 -19.45 -43.90 -7.66
CA GLY A 329 -19.18 -42.88 -8.68
C GLY A 329 -20.35 -42.42 -9.52
N LYS A 330 -21.61 -42.57 -9.07
CA LYS A 330 -22.76 -41.91 -9.73
C LYS A 330 -22.76 -40.43 -9.32
N ILE A 331 -22.73 -39.51 -10.29
CA ILE A 331 -22.64 -38.05 -10.04
C ILE A 331 -23.90 -37.37 -10.52
N GLU A 332 -24.45 -36.44 -9.74
CA GLU A 332 -25.61 -35.64 -10.09
C GLU A 332 -25.41 -34.18 -9.70
N PHE A 333 -25.57 -33.28 -10.65
CA PHE A 333 -25.66 -31.82 -10.47
C PHE A 333 -27.11 -31.40 -10.60
N SER A 334 -27.65 -30.67 -9.63
CA SER A 334 -29.01 -30.20 -9.58
C SER A 334 -29.07 -28.70 -9.35
N ASP A 335 -29.43 -27.95 -10.38
CA ASP A 335 -29.59 -26.50 -10.42
C ASP A 335 -28.37 -25.70 -9.85
N VAL A 336 -27.15 -26.16 -10.16
CA VAL A 336 -25.95 -25.61 -9.65
C VAL A 336 -25.60 -24.29 -10.32
N SER A 337 -25.47 -23.23 -9.49
CA SER A 337 -25.02 -21.90 -9.92
C SER A 337 -23.83 -21.46 -9.10
N PHE A 338 -22.79 -20.92 -9.75
CA PHE A 338 -21.55 -20.55 -9.11
C PHE A 338 -20.91 -19.32 -9.73
N SER A 339 -20.25 -18.53 -8.87
CA SER A 339 -19.45 -17.36 -9.24
C SER A 339 -18.18 -17.29 -8.37
N TYR A 340 -17.03 -17.04 -8.96
CA TYR A 340 -15.77 -16.82 -8.23
C TYR A 340 -15.76 -15.47 -7.48
N ASN A 341 -16.34 -14.46 -8.12
CA ASN A 341 -16.51 -13.12 -7.57
C ASN A 341 -17.99 -12.77 -7.67
N SER A 342 -18.60 -12.23 -6.65
CA SER A 342 -20.05 -11.93 -6.56
C SER A 342 -20.67 -11.14 -7.74
N LYS A 343 -19.95 -10.92 -8.84
CA LYS A 343 -20.34 -10.06 -9.96
C LYS A 343 -20.76 -10.81 -11.23
N GLU A 344 -20.20 -11.97 -11.55
CA GLU A 344 -20.50 -12.70 -12.78
C GLU A 344 -20.70 -14.18 -12.49
N ALA A 345 -21.83 -14.73 -12.89
CA ALA A 345 -22.10 -16.16 -12.78
C ALA A 345 -21.28 -16.91 -13.83
N VAL A 346 -20.45 -17.85 -13.39
CA VAL A 346 -19.68 -18.76 -14.27
C VAL A 346 -20.48 -20.00 -14.61
N LEU A 347 -21.30 -20.47 -13.68
CA LEU A 347 -22.28 -21.55 -13.89
C LEU A 347 -23.67 -21.05 -13.50
N SER A 348 -24.67 -21.35 -14.31
CA SER A 348 -26.06 -20.92 -14.14
C SER A 348 -27.03 -22.09 -14.31
N ASN A 349 -27.70 -22.50 -13.22
CA ASN A 349 -28.70 -23.55 -13.16
C ASN A 349 -28.24 -24.84 -13.87
N LEU A 350 -27.02 -25.26 -13.62
CA LEU A 350 -26.41 -26.42 -14.25
C LEU A 350 -26.99 -27.71 -13.68
N SER A 351 -27.62 -28.53 -14.52
CA SER A 351 -28.22 -29.81 -14.12
C SER A 351 -27.85 -30.91 -15.11
N PHE A 352 -27.24 -31.99 -14.63
CA PHE A 352 -26.91 -33.18 -15.38
C PHE A 352 -26.63 -34.36 -14.47
N GLN A 353 -26.60 -35.59 -15.03
CA GLN A 353 -26.23 -36.82 -14.32
C GLN A 353 -25.21 -37.60 -15.13
N ILE A 354 -24.33 -38.28 -14.36
CA ILE A 354 -23.32 -39.22 -14.87
C ILE A 354 -23.54 -40.53 -14.12
N SER A 355 -23.68 -41.61 -14.88
CA SER A 355 -23.86 -42.97 -14.33
C SER A 355 -22.51 -43.52 -13.85
N GLN A 356 -22.53 -44.51 -13.00
CA GLN A 356 -21.34 -45.26 -12.60
C GLN A 356 -20.64 -45.83 -13.86
N ASN A 357 -19.29 -45.70 -13.90
CA ASN A 357 -18.43 -46.18 -14.99
C ASN A 357 -18.74 -45.55 -16.36
N GLU A 358 -19.47 -44.42 -16.40
CA GLU A 358 -19.73 -43.65 -17.61
C GLU A 358 -18.60 -42.62 -17.83
N THR A 359 -18.12 -42.55 -19.07
CA THR A 359 -17.17 -41.52 -19.50
C THR A 359 -17.92 -40.35 -20.14
N VAL A 360 -17.83 -39.17 -19.51
CA VAL A 360 -18.53 -37.97 -19.98
C VAL A 360 -17.51 -36.91 -20.40
N ALA A 361 -17.60 -36.49 -21.67
CA ALA A 361 -16.80 -35.38 -22.19
C ALA A 361 -17.53 -34.06 -22.04
N ILE A 362 -16.87 -33.05 -21.43
CA ILE A 362 -17.37 -31.70 -21.32
C ILE A 362 -16.69 -30.81 -22.36
N VAL A 363 -17.49 -30.26 -23.28
CA VAL A 363 -17.01 -29.41 -24.38
C VAL A 363 -17.67 -28.04 -24.35
N GLY A 364 -17.01 -27.03 -24.90
CA GLY A 364 -17.50 -25.65 -24.93
C GLY A 364 -16.38 -24.62 -25.17
N LYS A 365 -16.76 -23.39 -25.39
CA LYS A 365 -15.80 -22.27 -25.57
C LYS A 365 -14.90 -22.08 -24.33
N SER A 366 -13.75 -21.43 -24.49
CA SER A 366 -12.93 -21.04 -23.35
C SER A 366 -13.75 -20.12 -22.43
N GLY A 367 -13.67 -20.32 -21.12
CA GLY A 367 -14.47 -19.56 -20.15
C GLY A 367 -15.90 -20.06 -19.92
N SER A 368 -16.36 -21.14 -20.57
CA SER A 368 -17.73 -21.68 -20.39
C SER A 368 -17.97 -22.39 -19.05
N GLY A 369 -16.99 -22.51 -18.16
CA GLY A 369 -17.14 -23.12 -16.84
C GLY A 369 -16.71 -24.59 -16.73
N LYS A 370 -16.03 -25.17 -17.73
CA LYS A 370 -15.62 -26.59 -17.74
C LYS A 370 -14.77 -26.99 -16.52
N SER A 371 -13.64 -26.30 -16.28
CA SER A 371 -12.78 -26.60 -15.13
C SER A 371 -13.41 -26.22 -13.78
N THR A 372 -14.43 -25.34 -13.79
CA THR A 372 -15.21 -25.01 -12.61
C THR A 372 -16.03 -26.21 -12.12
N ILE A 373 -16.58 -27.03 -13.01
CA ILE A 373 -17.30 -28.28 -12.66
C ILE A 373 -16.35 -29.21 -11.89
N ALA A 374 -15.12 -29.43 -12.38
CA ALA A 374 -14.11 -30.24 -11.73
C ALA A 374 -13.76 -29.72 -10.32
N ASN A 375 -13.58 -28.40 -10.21
CA ASN A 375 -13.27 -27.76 -8.93
C ASN A 375 -14.42 -27.87 -7.92
N LEU A 376 -15.68 -27.73 -8.34
CA LEU A 376 -16.85 -27.89 -7.47
C LEU A 376 -17.05 -29.33 -7.02
N LEU A 377 -16.91 -30.30 -7.93
CA LEU A 377 -17.05 -31.72 -7.61
C LEU A 377 -16.00 -32.15 -6.56
N SER A 378 -14.78 -31.61 -6.66
CA SER A 378 -13.70 -31.86 -5.69
C SER A 378 -13.83 -31.03 -4.40
N ARG A 379 -14.89 -30.22 -4.28
CA ARG A 379 -15.17 -29.32 -3.16
C ARG A 379 -13.99 -28.39 -2.84
N PHE A 380 -13.29 -27.88 -3.91
CA PHE A 380 -12.31 -26.79 -3.75
C PHE A 380 -12.98 -25.44 -3.52
N TYR A 381 -14.25 -25.33 -3.91
CA TYR A 381 -15.13 -24.21 -3.61
C TYR A 381 -16.44 -24.76 -3.07
N SER A 382 -16.83 -24.32 -1.88
CA SER A 382 -18.05 -24.81 -1.19
C SER A 382 -19.22 -23.82 -1.29
N ASN A 383 -18.99 -22.62 -1.84
CA ASN A 383 -19.97 -21.54 -1.86
C ASN A 383 -20.66 -21.47 -3.23
N PHE A 384 -21.64 -22.34 -3.46
CA PHE A 384 -22.49 -22.40 -4.68
C PHE A 384 -23.95 -22.60 -4.31
N ASN A 385 -24.86 -22.25 -5.21
CA ASN A 385 -26.29 -22.52 -5.08
C ASN A 385 -26.64 -23.82 -5.83
N GLY A 386 -27.71 -24.51 -5.41
CA GLY A 386 -28.06 -25.84 -5.93
C GLY A 386 -27.40 -26.94 -5.11
N SER A 387 -27.32 -28.13 -5.66
CA SER A 387 -26.80 -29.32 -4.99
C SER A 387 -25.98 -30.22 -5.90
N ILE A 388 -24.91 -30.80 -5.38
CA ILE A 388 -24.11 -31.81 -6.08
C ILE A 388 -24.14 -33.08 -5.23
N TYR A 389 -24.51 -34.19 -5.84
CA TYR A 389 -24.58 -35.49 -5.18
C TYR A 389 -23.62 -36.48 -5.82
N ILE A 390 -23.02 -37.31 -4.98
CA ILE A 390 -22.28 -38.51 -5.38
C ILE A 390 -22.97 -39.70 -4.72
N ASP A 391 -23.41 -40.69 -5.51
CA ASP A 391 -24.16 -41.86 -5.05
C ASP A 391 -25.39 -41.50 -4.21
N GLY A 392 -26.04 -40.36 -4.51
CA GLY A 392 -27.23 -39.86 -3.81
C GLY A 392 -26.96 -39.14 -2.51
N VAL A 393 -25.68 -39.00 -2.08
CA VAL A 393 -25.27 -38.25 -0.91
C VAL A 393 -24.68 -36.91 -1.35
N SER A 394 -25.04 -35.82 -0.67
CA SER A 394 -24.50 -34.49 -0.98
C SER A 394 -22.98 -34.45 -0.74
N ILE A 395 -22.24 -33.78 -1.63
CA ILE A 395 -20.77 -33.62 -1.47
C ILE A 395 -20.40 -32.87 -0.18
N HIS A 396 -21.33 -32.11 0.41
CA HIS A 396 -21.13 -31.43 1.69
C HIS A 396 -21.20 -32.36 2.89
N ASP A 397 -21.95 -33.48 2.78
CA ASP A 397 -22.15 -34.45 3.85
C ASP A 397 -21.00 -35.46 3.94
N TYR A 398 -20.22 -35.62 2.85
CA TYR A 398 -19.01 -36.44 2.88
C TYR A 398 -17.89 -35.78 3.70
N GLN A 399 -17.16 -36.57 4.49
CA GLN A 399 -15.88 -36.16 5.04
C GLN A 399 -14.94 -35.77 3.88
N LEU A 400 -14.33 -34.59 3.97
CA LEU A 400 -13.56 -34.01 2.87
C LEU A 400 -12.38 -34.87 2.43
N SER A 401 -11.70 -35.48 3.41
CA SER A 401 -10.58 -36.41 3.15
C SER A 401 -11.05 -37.66 2.40
N HIS A 402 -12.23 -38.21 2.75
CA HIS A 402 -12.82 -39.37 2.08
C HIS A 402 -13.27 -39.06 0.65
N LEU A 403 -13.97 -37.91 0.48
CA LEU A 403 -14.37 -37.41 -0.84
C LEU A 403 -13.16 -37.25 -1.78
N ARG A 404 -12.14 -36.53 -1.32
CA ARG A 404 -10.93 -36.25 -2.13
C ARG A 404 -10.08 -37.50 -2.37
N LYS A 405 -10.09 -38.46 -1.50
CA LYS A 405 -9.45 -39.77 -1.71
C LYS A 405 -10.11 -40.52 -2.85
N SER A 406 -11.42 -40.36 -3.02
CA SER A 406 -12.22 -41.04 -4.05
C SER A 406 -12.22 -40.32 -5.41
N ILE A 407 -11.55 -39.17 -5.54
CA ILE A 407 -11.47 -38.39 -6.80
C ILE A 407 -9.99 -38.21 -7.18
N SER A 408 -9.59 -38.64 -8.36
CA SER A 408 -8.27 -38.31 -8.93
C SER A 408 -8.38 -37.27 -10.03
N ILE A 409 -7.48 -36.30 -10.03
CA ILE A 409 -7.44 -35.21 -11.02
C ILE A 409 -6.10 -35.26 -11.77
N VAL A 410 -6.15 -35.31 -13.09
CA VAL A 410 -4.98 -35.17 -13.96
C VAL A 410 -5.10 -33.80 -14.66
N ASN A 411 -4.30 -32.83 -14.21
CA ASN A 411 -4.32 -31.47 -14.74
C ASN A 411 -3.55 -31.33 -16.06
N GLN A 412 -3.83 -30.28 -16.82
CA GLN A 412 -3.12 -29.90 -18.03
C GLN A 412 -1.61 -29.71 -17.82
N SER A 413 -1.25 -29.05 -16.73
CA SER A 413 0.14 -28.83 -16.29
C SER A 413 0.31 -29.45 -14.89
N PRO A 414 0.75 -30.71 -14.80
CA PRO A 414 0.89 -31.36 -13.50
C PRO A 414 2.08 -30.80 -12.73
N THR A 415 1.85 -30.41 -11.50
CA THR A 415 2.93 -30.02 -10.57
C THR A 415 3.64 -31.24 -10.01
N LEU A 416 4.94 -31.30 -10.18
CA LEU A 416 5.81 -32.32 -9.60
C LEU A 416 6.68 -31.69 -8.52
N PHE A 417 6.86 -32.43 -7.43
CA PHE A 417 7.64 -31.96 -6.30
C PHE A 417 9.13 -32.34 -6.48
N ASN A 418 10.00 -31.46 -6.00
CA ASN A 418 11.45 -31.74 -5.99
C ASN A 418 11.78 -32.87 -5.02
N ASP A 419 11.57 -34.11 -5.47
CA ASP A 419 11.80 -35.35 -4.76
C ASP A 419 12.02 -36.48 -5.80
N THR A 420 12.07 -37.69 -5.36
CA THR A 420 12.24 -38.86 -6.23
C THR A 420 11.00 -39.18 -7.06
N ILE A 421 11.14 -39.92 -8.15
CA ILE A 421 10.02 -40.37 -8.99
C ILE A 421 9.04 -41.23 -8.18
N GLU A 422 9.54 -42.18 -7.36
CA GLU A 422 8.67 -43.01 -6.51
C GLU A 422 7.78 -42.20 -5.59
N LYS A 423 8.34 -41.16 -4.94
CA LYS A 423 7.56 -40.25 -4.07
C LYS A 423 6.61 -39.33 -4.84
N ASN A 424 6.91 -39.01 -6.09
CA ASN A 424 6.01 -38.28 -6.94
C ASN A 424 4.82 -39.11 -7.43
N ILE A 425 5.04 -40.41 -7.69
CA ILE A 425 3.94 -41.33 -8.06
C ILE A 425 3.11 -41.68 -6.82
N ALA A 426 3.73 -42.07 -5.71
CA ALA A 426 3.09 -42.42 -4.45
C ALA A 426 2.96 -41.20 -3.52
N TYR A 427 2.53 -40.04 -4.08
CA TYR A 427 2.51 -38.78 -3.34
C TYR A 427 1.57 -38.83 -2.14
N GLY A 428 2.08 -38.49 -0.97
CA GLY A 428 1.33 -38.45 0.29
C GLY A 428 1.41 -39.77 1.10
N GLU A 429 2.02 -40.83 0.58
CA GLU A 429 2.15 -42.09 1.30
C GLU A 429 3.47 -42.14 2.09
N ASN A 430 3.37 -42.56 3.34
CA ASN A 430 4.55 -42.76 4.21
C ASN A 430 5.30 -44.07 3.91
N GLN A 431 4.56 -45.08 3.46
CA GLN A 431 5.11 -46.38 3.04
C GLN A 431 4.64 -46.67 1.64
N ILE A 432 5.57 -46.76 0.69
CA ILE A 432 5.30 -46.96 -0.71
C ILE A 432 5.12 -48.45 -0.97
N ASP A 433 3.96 -48.84 -1.51
CA ASP A 433 3.73 -50.20 -2.00
C ASP A 433 4.44 -50.33 -3.35
N GLN A 434 5.50 -51.17 -3.37
CA GLN A 434 6.36 -51.31 -4.54
C GLN A 434 5.69 -52.06 -5.70
N ASP A 435 4.79 -53.00 -5.43
CA ASP A 435 4.07 -53.74 -6.47
C ASP A 435 3.08 -52.84 -7.17
N LYS A 436 2.33 -52.04 -6.39
CA LYS A 436 1.40 -51.04 -6.91
C LYS A 436 2.11 -49.88 -7.64
N LEU A 437 3.30 -49.48 -7.17
CA LEU A 437 4.15 -48.48 -7.82
C LEU A 437 4.61 -48.98 -9.21
N GLN A 438 5.09 -50.23 -9.29
CA GLN A 438 5.52 -50.81 -10.55
C GLN A 438 4.35 -50.93 -11.54
N GLU A 439 3.19 -51.45 -11.09
CA GLU A 439 1.99 -51.54 -11.90
C GLU A 439 1.54 -50.17 -12.45
N ALA A 440 1.48 -49.14 -11.61
CA ALA A 440 1.13 -47.77 -12.01
C ALA A 440 2.14 -47.21 -13.03
N ALA A 441 3.42 -47.46 -12.87
CA ALA A 441 4.45 -47.02 -13.79
C ALA A 441 4.39 -47.75 -15.13
N ASP A 442 4.10 -49.04 -15.13
CA ASP A 442 3.98 -49.88 -16.33
C ASP A 442 2.75 -49.45 -17.15
N ILE A 443 1.60 -49.28 -16.51
CA ILE A 443 0.36 -48.89 -17.16
C ILE A 443 0.47 -47.48 -17.78
N SER A 444 1.12 -46.54 -17.08
CA SER A 444 1.32 -45.15 -17.54
C SER A 444 2.47 -45.02 -18.55
N GLY A 445 3.19 -46.10 -18.88
CA GLY A 445 4.35 -46.05 -19.77
C GLY A 445 5.55 -45.32 -19.17
N CYS A 446 5.64 -45.22 -17.84
CA CYS A 446 6.77 -44.56 -17.14
C CYS A 446 7.99 -45.43 -17.06
N THR A 447 7.83 -46.75 -16.94
CA THR A 447 8.92 -47.73 -16.69
C THR A 447 10.05 -47.60 -17.71
N GLU A 448 9.71 -47.40 -18.99
CA GLU A 448 10.71 -47.28 -20.05
C GLU A 448 11.70 -46.14 -19.81
N PHE A 449 11.25 -44.94 -19.46
CA PHE A 449 12.17 -43.84 -19.24
C PHE A 449 12.81 -43.90 -17.83
N ILE A 450 12.07 -44.41 -16.84
CA ILE A 450 12.57 -44.55 -15.46
C ILE A 450 13.82 -45.48 -15.44
N LEU A 451 13.75 -46.58 -16.15
CA LEU A 451 14.88 -47.52 -16.22
C LEU A 451 16.12 -46.98 -16.95
N ARG A 452 15.95 -45.89 -17.73
CA ARG A 452 17.08 -45.20 -18.39
C ARG A 452 17.77 -44.20 -17.47
N LEU A 453 17.18 -43.86 -16.31
CA LEU A 453 17.74 -42.93 -15.33
C LEU A 453 18.76 -43.65 -14.44
N PRO A 454 19.83 -42.96 -13.97
CA PRO A 454 20.91 -43.60 -13.21
C PRO A 454 20.46 -44.33 -11.94
N GLU A 455 19.45 -43.79 -11.25
CA GLU A 455 18.94 -44.31 -9.97
C GLU A 455 17.51 -44.90 -10.10
N GLY A 456 16.99 -45.05 -11.34
CA GLY A 456 15.65 -45.56 -11.59
C GLY A 456 14.57 -44.78 -10.85
N TYR A 457 13.71 -45.45 -10.10
CA TYR A 457 12.63 -44.84 -9.30
C TYR A 457 13.11 -43.84 -8.23
N LYS A 458 14.36 -43.96 -7.78
CA LYS A 458 14.97 -43.03 -6.78
C LYS A 458 15.62 -41.82 -7.39
N SER A 459 15.55 -41.65 -8.70
CA SER A 459 16.07 -40.47 -9.38
C SER A 459 15.31 -39.23 -8.98
N GLU A 460 16.03 -38.17 -8.58
CA GLU A 460 15.47 -36.85 -8.31
C GLU A 460 15.10 -36.13 -9.62
N ILE A 461 13.95 -35.51 -9.67
CA ILE A 461 13.41 -34.87 -10.89
C ILE A 461 13.60 -33.35 -10.96
N GLY A 462 14.17 -32.73 -9.90
CA GLY A 462 14.37 -31.31 -9.81
C GLY A 462 13.09 -30.52 -9.55
N ASP A 463 13.22 -29.20 -9.43
CA ASP A 463 12.09 -28.32 -9.18
C ASP A 463 11.09 -28.39 -10.33
N ASP A 464 9.82 -28.66 -10.02
CA ASP A 464 8.70 -28.84 -10.97
C ASP A 464 9.00 -29.84 -12.11
N GLY A 465 9.88 -30.83 -11.83
CA GLY A 465 10.26 -31.86 -12.80
C GLY A 465 11.01 -31.30 -14.01
N VAL A 466 11.81 -30.25 -13.83
CA VAL A 466 12.59 -29.56 -14.90
C VAL A 466 13.48 -30.51 -15.71
N LEU A 467 13.90 -31.64 -15.11
CA LEU A 467 14.72 -32.65 -15.77
C LEU A 467 13.93 -33.60 -16.68
N LEU A 468 12.59 -33.47 -16.70
CA LEU A 468 11.70 -34.34 -17.46
C LEU A 468 11.06 -33.57 -18.65
N SER A 469 10.79 -34.31 -19.75
CA SER A 469 10.00 -33.79 -20.86
C SER A 469 8.53 -33.57 -20.44
N GLY A 470 7.78 -32.77 -21.18
CA GLY A 470 6.35 -32.53 -20.93
C GLY A 470 5.55 -33.87 -20.90
N GLY A 471 5.81 -34.77 -21.85
CA GLY A 471 5.20 -36.12 -21.90
C GLY A 471 5.56 -36.99 -20.70
N GLN A 472 6.80 -36.92 -20.22
CA GLN A 472 7.22 -37.66 -19.03
C GLN A 472 6.54 -37.15 -17.77
N ARG A 473 6.43 -35.79 -17.59
CA ARG A 473 5.66 -35.19 -16.48
C ARG A 473 4.22 -35.64 -16.47
N GLN A 474 3.57 -35.66 -17.66
CA GLN A 474 2.17 -36.08 -17.81
C GLN A 474 2.00 -37.57 -17.45
N ARG A 475 2.93 -38.44 -17.93
CA ARG A 475 2.90 -39.88 -17.58
C ARG A 475 3.03 -40.12 -16.08
N ILE A 476 3.88 -39.37 -15.37
CA ILE A 476 3.97 -39.44 -13.90
C ILE A 476 2.66 -39.01 -13.24
N ALA A 477 1.97 -37.99 -13.74
CA ALA A 477 0.68 -37.55 -13.19
C ALA A 477 -0.41 -38.64 -13.41
N ILE A 478 -0.39 -39.35 -14.55
CA ILE A 478 -1.26 -40.48 -14.80
C ILE A 478 -0.91 -41.64 -13.88
N ALA A 479 0.39 -41.96 -13.70
CA ALA A 479 0.85 -42.97 -12.76
C ALA A 479 0.39 -42.70 -11.32
N ARG A 480 0.42 -41.38 -10.91
CA ARG A 480 -0.11 -40.93 -9.62
C ARG A 480 -1.61 -41.22 -9.48
N ALA A 481 -2.40 -40.97 -10.55
CA ALA A 481 -3.82 -41.30 -10.55
C ALA A 481 -4.10 -42.80 -10.48
N PHE A 482 -3.31 -43.61 -11.14
CA PHE A 482 -3.37 -45.10 -11.05
C PHE A 482 -3.01 -45.59 -9.64
N TYR A 483 -1.90 -45.13 -9.09
CA TYR A 483 -1.47 -45.49 -7.75
C TYR A 483 -2.51 -45.13 -6.69
N LYS A 484 -3.19 -43.98 -6.83
CA LYS A 484 -4.26 -43.54 -5.93
C LYS A 484 -5.52 -44.42 -6.03
N ASP A 485 -5.83 -44.97 -7.20
CA ASP A 485 -6.92 -45.91 -7.47
C ASP A 485 -8.32 -45.40 -7.08
N SER A 486 -8.68 -44.22 -7.55
CA SER A 486 -9.95 -43.58 -7.23
C SER A 486 -11.08 -44.03 -8.18
N PRO A 487 -12.33 -44.19 -7.69
CA PRO A 487 -13.50 -44.54 -8.52
C PRO A 487 -13.93 -43.42 -9.47
N ILE A 488 -13.57 -42.17 -9.18
CA ILE A 488 -13.89 -41.01 -10.02
C ILE A 488 -12.60 -40.39 -10.54
N ILE A 489 -12.52 -40.17 -11.86
CA ILE A 489 -11.38 -39.59 -12.55
C ILE A 489 -11.82 -38.27 -13.21
N ILE A 490 -11.02 -37.23 -13.07
CA ILE A 490 -11.17 -35.97 -13.79
C ILE A 490 -9.92 -35.74 -14.63
N LEU A 491 -10.08 -35.62 -15.92
CA LEU A 491 -9.01 -35.35 -16.89
C LEU A 491 -9.20 -33.94 -17.46
N ASP A 492 -8.30 -33.03 -17.14
CA ASP A 492 -8.34 -31.65 -17.66
C ASP A 492 -7.23 -31.44 -18.68
N GLU A 493 -7.59 -31.48 -19.98
CA GLU A 493 -6.68 -31.27 -21.14
C GLU A 493 -5.37 -32.08 -21.12
N ALA A 494 -5.40 -33.28 -20.64
CA ALA A 494 -4.22 -34.09 -20.33
C ALA A 494 -3.23 -34.35 -21.50
N THR A 495 -3.54 -33.97 -22.74
CA THR A 495 -2.72 -34.24 -23.94
C THR A 495 -2.35 -33.01 -24.76
N SER A 496 -2.72 -31.78 -24.36
CA SER A 496 -2.69 -30.59 -25.23
C SER A 496 -1.31 -30.06 -25.64
N ALA A 497 -0.21 -30.47 -24.96
CA ALA A 497 1.13 -29.93 -25.15
C ALA A 497 2.20 -30.99 -25.51
N LEU A 498 1.78 -32.14 -26.08
CA LEU A 498 2.64 -33.27 -26.32
C LEU A 498 3.01 -33.44 -27.79
N ASP A 499 4.18 -33.98 -28.06
CA ASP A 499 4.59 -34.49 -29.37
C ASP A 499 3.81 -35.78 -29.73
N ASN A 500 3.68 -36.08 -31.02
CA ASN A 500 2.82 -37.15 -31.50
C ASN A 500 3.15 -38.56 -30.93
N GLU A 501 4.43 -38.85 -30.63
CA GLU A 501 4.86 -40.12 -30.06
C GLU A 501 4.50 -40.24 -28.59
N SER A 502 4.77 -39.20 -27.81
CA SER A 502 4.37 -39.10 -26.39
C SER A 502 2.85 -39.08 -26.24
N GLU A 503 2.13 -38.51 -27.18
CA GLU A 503 0.66 -38.46 -27.21
C GLU A 503 0.02 -39.82 -27.30
N LEU A 504 0.49 -40.68 -28.19
CA LEU A 504 -0.07 -42.06 -28.32
C LEU A 504 0.09 -42.84 -27.03
N ILE A 505 1.29 -42.79 -26.39
CA ILE A 505 1.57 -43.50 -25.13
C ILE A 505 0.67 -42.95 -23.99
N VAL A 506 0.48 -41.64 -23.93
CA VAL A 506 -0.38 -40.99 -22.92
C VAL A 506 -1.84 -41.35 -23.16
N GLN A 507 -2.29 -41.40 -24.43
CA GLN A 507 -3.65 -41.78 -24.78
C GLN A 507 -3.96 -43.24 -24.38
N GLU A 508 -3.07 -44.18 -24.69
CA GLU A 508 -3.20 -45.58 -24.24
C GLU A 508 -3.25 -45.71 -22.72
N ALA A 509 -2.43 -44.93 -22.01
CA ALA A 509 -2.46 -44.86 -20.55
C ALA A 509 -3.78 -44.29 -20.02
N ILE A 510 -4.34 -43.24 -20.64
CA ILE A 510 -5.63 -42.68 -20.27
C ILE A 510 -6.75 -43.71 -20.52
N GLU A 511 -6.79 -44.41 -21.69
CA GLU A 511 -7.79 -45.45 -21.98
C GLU A 511 -7.78 -46.58 -20.93
N LYS A 512 -6.60 -46.99 -20.47
CA LYS A 512 -6.52 -47.92 -19.35
C LYS A 512 -6.97 -47.30 -18.01
N LEU A 513 -6.70 -46.02 -17.78
CA LEU A 513 -7.07 -45.33 -16.54
C LEU A 513 -8.61 -45.20 -16.41
N ILE A 514 -9.33 -44.89 -17.47
CA ILE A 514 -10.80 -44.70 -17.48
C ILE A 514 -11.59 -45.99 -17.36
N ASN A 515 -10.99 -47.10 -17.63
CA ASN A 515 -11.66 -48.41 -17.66
C ASN A 515 -12.24 -48.77 -16.27
N ASN A 516 -13.54 -49.09 -16.20
CA ASN A 516 -14.26 -49.37 -14.93
C ASN A 516 -14.28 -48.24 -13.91
N ARG A 517 -14.15 -46.95 -14.35
CA ARG A 517 -14.23 -45.79 -13.49
C ARG A 517 -15.14 -44.72 -14.10
N THR A 518 -15.82 -43.98 -13.23
CA THR A 518 -16.62 -42.83 -13.69
C THR A 518 -15.67 -41.69 -14.04
N THR A 519 -15.70 -41.23 -15.28
CA THR A 519 -14.72 -40.29 -15.79
C THR A 519 -15.35 -39.05 -16.37
N ILE A 520 -14.82 -37.88 -15.93
CA ILE A 520 -15.15 -36.59 -16.54
C ILE A 520 -13.91 -36.13 -17.32
N VAL A 521 -14.11 -35.92 -18.62
CA VAL A 521 -13.03 -35.43 -19.49
C VAL A 521 -13.35 -34.01 -19.95
N ILE A 522 -12.52 -33.05 -19.56
CA ILE A 522 -12.56 -31.69 -20.13
C ILE A 522 -11.71 -31.74 -21.40
N ALA A 523 -12.41 -31.87 -22.54
CA ALA A 523 -11.74 -32.25 -23.79
C ALA A 523 -11.52 -31.05 -24.72
N HIS A 524 -10.30 -30.95 -25.25
CA HIS A 524 -9.91 -30.07 -26.36
C HIS A 524 -9.49 -30.84 -27.61
N ARG A 525 -9.41 -32.17 -27.55
CA ARG A 525 -9.03 -33.02 -28.68
C ARG A 525 -10.18 -33.93 -29.08
N LEU A 526 -10.23 -34.17 -30.39
CA LEU A 526 -11.32 -34.88 -31.05
C LEU A 526 -11.43 -36.36 -30.64
N SER A 527 -10.31 -37.07 -30.59
CA SER A 527 -10.23 -38.48 -30.24
C SER A 527 -10.82 -38.80 -28.87
N THR A 528 -10.62 -37.95 -27.90
CA THR A 528 -11.16 -38.14 -26.55
C THR A 528 -12.66 -37.84 -26.47
N ILE A 529 -13.17 -36.93 -27.33
CA ILE A 529 -14.57 -36.56 -27.38
C ILE A 529 -15.38 -37.63 -28.09
N GLU A 530 -14.84 -38.21 -29.18
CA GLU A 530 -15.52 -39.24 -29.99
C GLU A 530 -15.77 -40.56 -29.26
N ASN A 531 -14.80 -40.91 -28.35
CA ASN A 531 -14.86 -42.15 -27.58
C ASN A 531 -15.66 -42.03 -26.27
N ALA A 532 -16.19 -40.84 -25.93
CA ALA A 532 -16.98 -40.63 -24.72
C ALA A 532 -18.42 -41.22 -24.88
N ASP A 533 -18.92 -41.86 -23.82
CA ASP A 533 -20.30 -42.40 -23.81
C ASP A 533 -21.33 -41.28 -23.95
N LYS A 534 -21.01 -40.12 -23.36
CA LYS A 534 -21.88 -38.94 -23.38
C LYS A 534 -21.08 -37.67 -23.48
N ILE A 535 -21.57 -36.71 -24.23
CA ILE A 535 -20.98 -35.38 -24.38
C ILE A 535 -21.94 -34.35 -23.80
N LEU A 536 -21.43 -33.46 -22.96
CA LEU A 536 -22.12 -32.27 -22.43
C LEU A 536 -21.53 -31.01 -23.08
N VAL A 537 -22.36 -30.28 -23.78
CA VAL A 537 -21.96 -29.03 -24.43
C VAL A 537 -22.32 -27.86 -23.51
N LEU A 538 -21.32 -27.16 -23.03
CA LEU A 538 -21.50 -25.98 -22.17
C LEU A 538 -21.48 -24.71 -23.01
N ASP A 539 -22.52 -23.91 -22.86
CA ASP A 539 -22.56 -22.54 -23.38
C ASP A 539 -23.06 -21.60 -22.28
N GLN A 540 -22.34 -20.49 -22.05
CA GLN A 540 -22.63 -19.46 -21.05
C GLN A 540 -22.96 -20.04 -19.63
N GLY A 541 -22.21 -21.06 -19.22
CA GLY A 541 -22.34 -21.65 -17.88
C GLY A 541 -23.53 -22.63 -17.70
N SER A 542 -24.25 -22.99 -18.75
CA SER A 542 -25.36 -23.95 -18.73
C SER A 542 -25.12 -25.09 -19.72
N VAL A 543 -25.82 -26.24 -19.53
CA VAL A 543 -25.81 -27.35 -20.50
C VAL A 543 -26.71 -26.97 -21.66
N ALA A 544 -26.13 -26.70 -22.82
CA ALA A 544 -26.88 -26.37 -24.03
C ALA A 544 -27.30 -27.61 -24.80
N GLU A 545 -26.45 -28.64 -24.89
CA GLU A 545 -26.71 -29.89 -25.57
C GLU A 545 -26.13 -31.07 -24.82
N SER A 546 -26.76 -32.23 -24.90
CA SER A 546 -26.29 -33.48 -24.30
C SER A 546 -26.64 -34.67 -25.15
N GLY A 547 -25.67 -35.57 -25.37
CA GLY A 547 -25.93 -36.78 -26.16
C GLY A 547 -24.63 -37.50 -26.57
N SER A 548 -24.73 -38.54 -27.35
CA SER A 548 -23.56 -39.20 -27.95
C SER A 548 -23.02 -38.39 -29.14
N HIS A 549 -21.75 -38.57 -29.47
CA HIS A 549 -21.09 -37.95 -30.64
C HIS A 549 -21.93 -38.03 -31.92
N SER A 550 -22.41 -39.24 -32.26
CA SER A 550 -23.21 -39.48 -33.46
C SER A 550 -24.57 -38.75 -33.47
N ASN A 551 -25.21 -38.60 -32.31
CA ASN A 551 -26.48 -37.89 -32.17
C ASN A 551 -26.30 -36.37 -32.26
N LEU A 552 -25.28 -35.82 -31.62
CA LEU A 552 -25.02 -34.38 -31.62
C LEU A 552 -24.54 -33.86 -32.99
N LEU A 553 -23.84 -34.68 -33.78
CA LEU A 553 -23.47 -34.30 -35.14
C LEU A 553 -24.66 -34.25 -36.14
N LYS A 554 -25.72 -35.03 -35.89
CA LYS A 554 -26.95 -34.98 -36.72
C LYS A 554 -27.77 -33.72 -36.48
N ASN A 555 -27.64 -33.11 -35.29
CA ASN A 555 -28.33 -31.88 -34.96
C ASN A 555 -27.50 -30.67 -35.43
N ASP A 556 -28.16 -29.68 -36.05
CA ASP A 556 -27.50 -28.42 -36.42
C ASP A 556 -27.32 -27.51 -35.19
N GLY A 557 -26.54 -28.00 -34.21
CA GLY A 557 -26.38 -27.37 -32.92
C GLY A 557 -24.98 -26.77 -32.67
N ILE A 558 -24.77 -26.35 -31.44
CA ILE A 558 -23.49 -25.76 -30.98
C ILE A 558 -22.35 -26.78 -31.11
N TYR A 559 -22.62 -28.04 -30.77
CA TYR A 559 -21.61 -29.12 -30.91
C TYR A 559 -21.07 -29.22 -32.32
N LYS A 560 -21.97 -29.30 -33.32
CA LYS A 560 -21.58 -29.39 -34.72
C LYS A 560 -20.76 -28.18 -35.18
N SER A 561 -21.15 -27.00 -34.73
CA SER A 561 -20.41 -25.78 -35.04
C SER A 561 -19.02 -25.76 -34.41
N LEU A 562 -18.86 -26.24 -33.17
CA LEU A 562 -17.58 -26.39 -32.48
C LEU A 562 -16.70 -27.46 -33.16
N TYR A 563 -17.32 -28.54 -33.61
CA TYR A 563 -16.64 -29.60 -34.34
C TYR A 563 -16.10 -29.10 -35.67
N GLN A 564 -16.93 -28.42 -36.49
CA GLN A 564 -16.54 -27.88 -37.78
C GLN A 564 -15.50 -26.75 -37.68
N ASN A 565 -15.67 -25.80 -36.78
CA ASN A 565 -14.79 -24.64 -36.66
C ASN A 565 -13.40 -24.95 -36.03
N LYS A 566 -13.31 -25.98 -35.19
CA LYS A 566 -12.02 -26.33 -34.56
C LYS A 566 -11.19 -27.35 -35.35
N PHE A 567 -11.82 -28.12 -36.24
CA PHE A 567 -11.16 -29.31 -36.78
C PHE A 567 -11.11 -29.35 -38.31
N HIS A 568 -11.77 -28.42 -39.05
CA HIS A 568 -11.60 -28.24 -40.50
C HIS A 568 -10.51 -27.21 -40.87
N ASP A 569 -10.04 -26.39 -39.93
CA ASP A 569 -9.05 -25.35 -40.15
C ASP A 569 -7.57 -25.82 -39.93
N SER A 570 -7.30 -27.11 -39.83
CA SER A 570 -5.94 -27.60 -39.67
C SER A 570 -5.07 -27.57 -40.94
N ASP A 571 -5.68 -27.29 -42.12
CA ASP A 571 -4.92 -27.21 -43.40
C ASP A 571 -4.67 -25.77 -43.93
N ASP A 572 -5.30 -24.74 -43.37
CA ASP A 572 -5.17 -23.36 -43.92
C ASP A 572 -4.59 -22.28 -42.96
N GLN A 573 -4.12 -22.62 -41.76
CA GLN A 573 -3.55 -21.63 -40.81
C GLN A 573 -2.02 -21.59 -40.74
N ILE A 574 -1.37 -21.41 -41.90
CA ILE A 574 0.02 -20.83 -41.91
C ILE A 574 0.04 -19.32 -42.22
N LYS A 575 -1.11 -18.68 -42.30
CA LYS A 575 -1.17 -17.22 -42.53
C LYS A 575 -2.26 -16.52 -41.74
N SER A 576 -2.11 -16.37 -40.46
CA SER A 576 -2.69 -15.24 -39.70
C SER A 576 -2.64 -15.42 -38.17
N SER A 577 -1.51 -15.69 -37.60
CA SER A 577 -1.30 -15.56 -36.13
C SER A 577 -0.68 -14.22 -35.79
N LYS A 578 -1.45 -13.14 -35.93
CA LYS A 578 -1.20 -11.84 -35.29
C LYS A 578 -2.52 -11.30 -34.77
N LYS A 579 -2.89 -11.65 -33.57
CA LYS A 579 -3.73 -10.89 -32.62
C LYS A 579 -4.44 -11.82 -31.64
N SER A 580 -3.85 -12.02 -30.51
CA SER A 580 -4.50 -12.04 -29.19
C SER A 580 -3.48 -12.46 -28.11
N VAL A 581 -2.67 -11.50 -27.71
CA VAL A 581 -1.90 -11.57 -26.45
C VAL A 581 -2.30 -10.33 -25.68
N GLY A 582 -2.80 -10.52 -24.47
CA GLY A 582 -2.91 -9.42 -23.52
C GLY A 582 -4.22 -9.32 -22.77
N GLN A 583 -4.58 -10.31 -21.97
CA GLN A 583 -5.24 -10.00 -20.70
C GLN A 583 -4.14 -9.99 -19.62
N GLU A 584 -3.44 -8.86 -19.53
CA GLU A 584 -2.57 -8.60 -18.40
C GLU A 584 -3.37 -7.91 -17.30
N PHE A 585 -3.23 -8.49 -16.12
CA PHE A 585 -3.67 -8.00 -14.82
C PHE A 585 -3.44 -6.51 -14.66
N LEU A 586 -4.51 -5.75 -14.52
CA LEU A 586 -4.47 -4.42 -13.92
C LEU A 586 -4.21 -4.59 -12.42
N PRO A 587 -3.22 -3.90 -11.86
CA PRO A 587 -3.07 -3.88 -10.41
C PRO A 587 -4.27 -3.13 -9.84
N THR A 588 -5.13 -3.83 -9.15
CA THR A 588 -6.13 -3.24 -8.26
C THR A 588 -5.38 -2.51 -7.15
N PHE A 589 -5.25 -1.21 -7.30
CA PHE A 589 -4.85 -0.35 -6.18
C PHE A 589 -6.00 -0.34 -5.18
N THR A 590 -5.88 -1.15 -4.15
CA THR A 590 -6.68 -0.98 -2.94
C THR A 590 -6.47 0.43 -2.41
N GLU A 591 -7.55 1.16 -2.19
CA GLU A 591 -7.56 2.46 -1.56
C GLU A 591 -6.76 2.38 -0.24
N ASP A 592 -5.59 3.01 -0.23
CA ASP A 592 -4.90 3.32 1.02
C ASP A 592 -5.45 4.67 1.50
N PRO A 593 -6.27 4.72 2.57
CA PRO A 593 -6.86 5.96 3.09
C PRO A 593 -5.82 6.94 3.64
N THR A 594 -4.53 6.62 3.58
CA THR A 594 -3.45 7.32 4.30
C THR A 594 -2.76 8.43 3.53
N GLN A 595 -3.18 8.78 2.29
CA GLN A 595 -2.55 9.86 1.52
C GLN A 595 -3.06 11.27 1.87
N HIS A 596 -4.14 11.41 2.62
CA HIS A 596 -4.44 12.67 3.31
C HIS A 596 -3.65 12.66 4.60
N GLY A 597 -2.71 13.61 4.77
CA GLY A 597 -1.84 13.61 5.94
C GLY A 597 -2.68 13.49 7.21
N TYR A 598 -2.36 12.56 8.09
CA TYR A 598 -3.07 12.22 9.35
C TYR A 598 -3.54 13.45 10.15
N LEU A 599 -2.81 14.56 10.04
CA LEU A 599 -3.14 15.84 10.65
C LEU A 599 -4.34 16.51 9.97
N ILE A 600 -4.46 16.43 8.64
CA ILE A 600 -5.56 17.05 7.89
C ILE A 600 -6.88 16.34 8.22
N ASP A 601 -6.87 15.01 8.20
CA ASP A 601 -8.03 14.21 8.59
C ASP A 601 -8.45 14.48 10.03
N ALA A 602 -7.48 14.59 10.94
CA ALA A 602 -7.73 14.90 12.34
C ALA A 602 -8.43 16.27 12.53
N TRP A 603 -8.07 17.30 11.74
CA TRP A 603 -8.72 18.63 11.82
C TRP A 603 -10.21 18.59 11.49
N TYR A 604 -10.60 17.78 10.48
CA TYR A 604 -12.00 17.68 10.05
C TYR A 604 -12.79 16.64 10.85
N LYS A 605 -12.14 15.58 11.36
CA LYS A 605 -12.73 14.63 12.31
C LYS A 605 -12.76 15.13 13.75
N LYS A 606 -12.26 16.34 14.03
CA LYS A 606 -12.21 17.01 15.34
C LYS A 606 -11.56 16.14 16.43
N SER A 607 -10.44 15.48 16.09
CA SER A 607 -9.74 14.55 16.98
C SER A 607 -9.26 15.22 18.26
N PHE A 608 -9.50 14.59 19.43
CA PHE A 608 -9.21 15.15 20.74
C PHE A 608 -7.73 15.50 20.98
N TRP A 609 -6.80 14.71 20.45
CA TRP A 609 -5.35 14.95 20.64
C TRP A 609 -4.86 16.29 20.05
N LEU A 610 -5.63 16.91 19.14
CA LEU A 610 -5.30 18.23 18.57
C LEU A 610 -5.28 19.33 19.63
N TYR A 611 -6.02 19.19 20.72
CA TYR A 611 -5.99 20.16 21.82
C TYR A 611 -4.64 20.24 22.52
N LEU A 612 -3.79 19.21 22.45
CA LEU A 612 -2.40 19.26 22.91
C LEU A 612 -1.54 20.26 22.10
N LEU A 613 -1.96 20.61 20.89
CA LEU A 613 -1.30 21.60 20.03
C LEU A 613 -1.79 23.02 20.27
N THR A 614 -2.76 23.25 21.15
CA THR A 614 -3.36 24.57 21.42
C THR A 614 -2.34 25.64 21.86
N PRO A 615 -1.32 25.37 22.71
CA PRO A 615 -0.29 26.35 23.04
C PRO A 615 0.45 26.87 21.81
N PHE A 616 0.77 25.99 20.86
CA PHE A 616 1.42 26.37 19.60
C PHE A 616 0.48 27.15 18.68
N THR A 617 -0.81 26.82 18.70
CA THR A 617 -1.85 27.58 17.98
C THR A 617 -1.96 29.00 18.52
N PHE A 618 -1.89 29.18 19.83
CA PHE A 618 -1.91 30.50 20.44
C PHE A 618 -0.67 31.33 20.03
N LEU A 619 0.52 30.73 20.06
CA LEU A 619 1.76 31.37 19.60
C LEU A 619 1.66 31.76 18.11
N PHE A 620 1.20 30.86 17.26
CA PHE A 620 1.01 31.09 15.83
C PHE A 620 0.00 32.23 15.56
N SER A 621 -1.14 32.21 16.24
CA SER A 621 -2.16 33.26 16.14
C SER A 621 -1.65 34.62 16.62
N SER A 622 -0.82 34.62 17.67
CA SER A 622 -0.19 35.84 18.19
C SER A 622 0.78 36.44 17.18
N ILE A 623 1.61 35.61 16.53
CA ILE A 623 2.54 36.05 15.48
C ILE A 623 1.77 36.64 14.30
N ILE A 624 0.67 36.02 13.85
CA ILE A 624 -0.17 36.54 12.76
C ILE A 624 -0.78 37.88 13.15
N LYS A 625 -1.32 37.99 14.37
CA LYS A 625 -1.90 39.23 14.89
C LYS A 625 -0.86 40.36 15.00
N MET A 626 0.35 40.03 15.48
CA MET A 626 1.48 40.99 15.52
C MET A 626 1.86 41.46 14.13
N ARG A 627 1.95 40.54 13.16
CA ARG A 627 2.21 40.87 11.75
C ARG A 627 1.16 41.78 11.16
N LYS A 628 -0.14 41.47 11.31
CA LYS A 628 -1.25 42.28 10.86
C LYS A 628 -1.21 43.68 11.49
N ASN A 629 -1.03 43.75 12.82
CA ASN A 629 -0.95 45.00 13.56
C ASN A 629 0.25 45.86 13.13
N SER A 630 1.36 45.25 12.70
CA SER A 630 2.52 46.01 12.19
C SER A 630 2.19 46.79 10.90
N TYR A 631 1.31 46.26 10.05
CA TYR A 631 0.86 46.99 8.85
C TYR A 631 -0.22 48.04 9.17
N ILE A 632 -1.13 47.74 10.09
CA ILE A 632 -2.16 48.68 10.53
C ILE A 632 -1.51 49.90 11.22
N LYS A 633 -0.51 49.67 12.09
CA LYS A 633 0.21 50.75 12.83
C LYS A 633 1.17 51.55 11.94
N ASN A 634 1.58 51.00 10.80
CA ASN A 634 2.53 51.64 9.89
C ASN A 634 1.95 51.70 8.45
N PRO A 635 1.03 52.59 8.15
CA PRO A 635 0.43 52.69 6.80
C PRO A 635 1.43 52.89 5.66
N LYS A 636 2.62 53.46 5.95
CA LYS A 636 3.70 53.64 4.95
C LYS A 636 4.24 52.29 4.43
N LYS A 637 3.96 51.18 5.11
CA LYS A 637 4.36 49.83 4.65
C LYS A 637 3.33 49.21 3.70
N VAL A 638 2.16 49.83 3.56
CA VAL A 638 1.08 49.40 2.68
C VAL A 638 1.13 50.23 1.41
N TRP A 639 1.21 49.55 0.27
CA TRP A 639 1.11 50.21 -1.01
C TRP A 639 -0.37 50.31 -1.40
N ASN A 640 -0.86 51.50 -1.62
CA ASN A 640 -2.22 51.78 -2.11
C ASN A 640 -2.18 52.02 -3.60
N SER A 641 -3.12 51.39 -4.30
CA SER A 641 -3.30 51.49 -5.73
C SER A 641 -4.18 52.69 -6.06
N PRO A 642 -3.97 53.42 -7.19
CA PRO A 642 -4.90 54.43 -7.65
C PRO A 642 -6.22 53.85 -8.19
N ILE A 643 -6.27 52.57 -8.54
CA ILE A 643 -7.47 51.84 -8.98
C ILE A 643 -7.88 50.79 -7.96
N PRO A 644 -9.19 50.42 -7.89
CA PRO A 644 -9.70 49.50 -6.89
C PRO A 644 -9.08 48.12 -6.97
N ILE A 645 -8.84 47.53 -5.80
CA ILE A 645 -8.30 46.18 -5.63
C ILE A 645 -9.33 45.30 -4.94
N VAL A 646 -9.76 44.24 -5.62
CA VAL A 646 -10.56 43.15 -5.05
C VAL A 646 -9.67 42.02 -4.65
N VAL A 647 -9.62 41.71 -3.36
CA VAL A 647 -8.80 40.61 -2.83
C VAL A 647 -9.68 39.39 -2.60
N VAL A 648 -9.41 38.31 -3.33
CA VAL A 648 -10.04 37.01 -3.12
C VAL A 648 -9.07 36.10 -2.39
N GLY A 649 -9.55 35.41 -1.34
CA GLY A 649 -8.70 34.50 -0.59
C GLY A 649 -9.50 33.58 0.33
N ASN A 650 -8.82 32.88 1.23
CA ASN A 650 -9.45 32.04 2.23
C ASN A 650 -8.69 32.08 3.56
N ILE A 651 -9.35 31.69 4.64
CA ILE A 651 -8.75 31.61 5.96
C ILE A 651 -8.40 30.16 6.37
N SER A 652 -8.74 29.14 5.57
CA SER A 652 -8.47 27.72 5.83
C SER A 652 -7.42 27.16 4.86
N MET A 653 -6.77 26.08 5.25
CA MET A 653 -5.87 25.33 4.38
C MET A 653 -6.66 24.41 3.44
N GLY A 654 -6.23 24.32 2.17
CA GLY A 654 -6.82 23.47 1.14
C GLY A 654 -7.55 24.23 0.03
N GLY A 655 -8.06 23.50 -0.96
CA GLY A 655 -8.79 24.05 -2.11
C GLY A 655 -10.22 24.43 -1.73
N THR A 656 -10.51 25.72 -1.59
CA THR A 656 -11.84 26.23 -1.22
C THR A 656 -12.66 26.71 -2.42
N GLY A 657 -12.09 26.72 -3.65
CA GLY A 657 -12.78 27.21 -4.85
C GLY A 657 -12.48 28.67 -5.20
N LYS A 658 -11.33 29.22 -4.77
CA LYS A 658 -10.90 30.60 -5.11
C LYS A 658 -10.78 30.83 -6.60
N THR A 659 -10.06 29.96 -7.31
CA THR A 659 -9.80 30.10 -8.76
C THR A 659 -11.09 30.17 -9.60
N PRO A 660 -12.12 29.33 -9.37
CA PRO A 660 -13.43 29.48 -10.00
C PRO A 660 -14.11 30.84 -9.73
N LEU A 661 -14.02 31.36 -8.50
CA LEU A 661 -14.57 32.66 -8.16
C LEU A 661 -13.82 33.81 -8.87
N VAL A 662 -12.49 33.79 -8.88
CA VAL A 662 -11.66 34.78 -9.58
C VAL A 662 -11.99 34.79 -11.08
N LYS A 663 -12.13 33.59 -11.68
CA LYS A 663 -12.55 33.44 -13.09
C LYS A 663 -13.93 34.07 -13.34
N PHE A 664 -14.87 33.79 -12.45
CA PHE A 664 -16.23 34.37 -12.53
C PHE A 664 -16.20 35.88 -12.40
N LEU A 665 -15.53 36.43 -11.38
CA LEU A 665 -15.45 37.88 -11.15
C LEU A 665 -14.80 38.61 -12.34
N ALA A 666 -13.69 38.08 -12.86
CA ALA A 666 -13.03 38.70 -14.01
C ALA A 666 -13.92 38.71 -15.25
N SER A 667 -14.68 37.64 -15.49
CA SER A 667 -15.60 37.54 -16.62
C SER A 667 -16.80 38.48 -16.47
N GLU A 668 -17.43 38.51 -15.28
CA GLU A 668 -18.65 39.33 -15.05
C GLU A 668 -18.34 40.82 -15.01
N LEU A 669 -17.24 41.24 -14.35
CA LEU A 669 -16.80 42.62 -14.39
C LEU A 669 -16.45 43.07 -15.81
N GLY A 670 -15.79 42.18 -16.60
CA GLY A 670 -15.54 42.45 -18.02
C GLY A 670 -16.82 42.65 -18.84
N LYS A 671 -17.88 41.86 -18.61
CA LYS A 671 -19.18 42.03 -19.28
C LYS A 671 -19.88 43.35 -18.91
N ARG A 672 -19.57 43.89 -17.73
CA ARG A 672 -20.11 45.16 -17.23
C ARG A 672 -19.31 46.41 -17.64
N GLY A 673 -18.26 46.21 -18.47
CA GLY A 673 -17.45 47.27 -19.03
C GLY A 673 -16.16 47.59 -18.28
N PHE A 674 -15.84 46.90 -17.17
CA PHE A 674 -14.58 47.06 -16.51
C PHE A 674 -13.46 46.37 -17.30
N LYS A 675 -12.23 46.84 -17.15
CA LYS A 675 -11.00 46.22 -17.68
C LYS A 675 -10.23 45.54 -16.53
N PRO A 676 -10.57 44.31 -16.18
CA PRO A 676 -9.95 43.66 -15.04
C PRO A 676 -8.50 43.25 -15.35
N GLY A 677 -7.61 43.43 -14.37
CA GLY A 677 -6.28 42.86 -14.34
C GLY A 677 -6.12 41.87 -13.19
N LEU A 678 -5.32 40.81 -13.38
CA LEU A 678 -5.10 39.76 -12.38
C LEU A 678 -3.71 39.84 -11.74
N VAL A 679 -3.64 39.60 -10.44
CA VAL A 679 -2.38 39.40 -9.75
C VAL A 679 -2.48 38.16 -8.84
N SER A 680 -1.44 37.32 -8.85
CA SER A 680 -1.36 36.15 -7.99
C SER A 680 0.07 35.89 -7.50
N ARG A 681 0.21 34.92 -6.61
CA ARG A 681 1.53 34.49 -6.11
C ARG A 681 2.27 33.56 -7.08
N GLY A 682 1.57 32.88 -7.98
CA GLY A 682 2.16 31.84 -8.81
C GLY A 682 2.64 30.66 -7.97
N TYR A 683 1.77 30.17 -7.08
CA TYR A 683 2.11 29.06 -6.19
C TYR A 683 2.50 27.79 -6.97
N GLY A 684 3.62 27.15 -6.58
CA GLY A 684 4.17 25.98 -7.27
C GLY A 684 5.04 26.29 -8.48
N GLY A 685 5.04 27.55 -8.97
CA GLY A 685 5.87 28.01 -10.11
C GLY A 685 7.34 28.27 -9.71
N LYS A 686 8.23 28.12 -10.68
CA LYS A 686 9.66 28.45 -10.56
C LYS A 686 9.95 29.71 -11.41
N TYR A 687 9.95 30.87 -10.78
CA TYR A 687 10.23 32.16 -11.40
C TYR A 687 10.96 33.10 -10.43
N SER A 688 11.62 34.13 -10.93
CA SER A 688 12.28 35.17 -10.15
C SER A 688 11.71 36.55 -10.52
N GLY A 689 11.44 37.38 -9.50
CA GLY A 689 10.86 38.69 -9.71
C GLY A 689 9.39 38.67 -10.14
N THR A 690 8.97 39.64 -10.93
CA THR A 690 7.62 39.78 -11.47
C THR A 690 7.56 39.18 -12.86
N LEU A 691 6.64 38.24 -13.10
CA LEU A 691 6.45 37.55 -14.39
C LEU A 691 5.04 37.84 -14.92
N GLU A 692 4.94 38.22 -16.18
CA GLU A 692 3.69 38.27 -16.91
C GLU A 692 3.29 36.85 -17.34
N VAL A 693 2.04 36.50 -17.12
CA VAL A 693 1.48 35.20 -17.46
C VAL A 693 0.76 35.29 -18.79
N THR A 694 1.28 34.59 -19.79
CA THR A 694 0.72 34.55 -21.15
C THR A 694 0.40 33.10 -21.54
N SER A 695 -0.24 32.91 -22.69
CA SER A 695 -0.48 31.57 -23.25
C SER A 695 0.80 30.74 -23.53
N GLU A 696 1.95 31.41 -23.64
CA GLU A 696 3.27 30.77 -23.89
C GLU A 696 3.97 30.33 -22.60
N THR A 697 3.57 30.89 -21.45
CA THR A 697 4.18 30.54 -20.17
C THR A 697 3.77 29.12 -19.75
N THR A 698 4.73 28.37 -19.20
CA THR A 698 4.49 26.98 -18.80
C THR A 698 4.04 26.87 -17.32
N TYR A 699 3.29 25.84 -16.99
CA TYR A 699 2.88 25.59 -15.60
C TYR A 699 4.08 25.44 -14.63
N LYS A 700 5.26 25.01 -15.14
CA LYS A 700 6.49 24.93 -14.34
C LYS A 700 7.01 26.30 -13.93
N GLN A 701 6.72 27.33 -14.73
CA GLN A 701 7.11 28.71 -14.44
C GLN A 701 6.06 29.40 -13.55
N THR A 702 4.79 29.22 -13.85
CA THR A 702 3.71 30.04 -13.26
C THR A 702 2.90 29.35 -12.17
N GLY A 703 2.93 28.01 -12.09
CA GLY A 703 2.02 27.18 -11.28
C GLY A 703 0.74 26.81 -12.03
N ASP A 704 0.04 25.80 -11.53
CA ASP A 704 -1.15 25.21 -12.16
C ASP A 704 -2.36 26.15 -12.13
N GLU A 705 -2.62 26.86 -11.03
CA GLU A 705 -3.74 27.79 -10.88
C GLU A 705 -3.60 29.01 -11.81
N ALA A 706 -2.38 29.55 -11.96
CA ALA A 706 -2.12 30.65 -12.86
C ALA A 706 -2.36 30.29 -14.33
N GLN A 707 -2.07 29.03 -14.74
CA GLN A 707 -2.33 28.57 -16.10
C GLN A 707 -3.84 28.48 -16.42
N ILE A 708 -4.68 28.19 -15.44
CA ILE A 708 -6.14 28.21 -15.62
C ILE A 708 -6.64 29.64 -15.87
N LEU A 709 -6.14 30.59 -15.07
CA LEU A 709 -6.53 32.00 -15.18
C LEU A 709 -5.97 32.67 -16.45
N ALA A 710 -4.83 32.22 -16.96
CA ALA A 710 -4.26 32.72 -18.22
C ALA A 710 -5.18 32.54 -19.43
N LYS A 711 -6.10 31.58 -19.40
CA LYS A 711 -7.08 31.34 -20.49
C LYS A 711 -8.10 32.45 -20.62
N LEU A 712 -8.21 33.34 -19.64
CA LEU A 712 -9.13 34.47 -19.69
C LEU A 712 -8.68 35.59 -20.66
N ASN A 713 -7.43 35.54 -21.13
CA ASN A 713 -6.83 36.52 -22.03
C ASN A 713 -6.91 37.98 -21.51
N ILE A 714 -6.81 38.16 -20.20
CA ILE A 714 -6.71 39.44 -19.52
C ILE A 714 -5.30 39.66 -18.98
N PRO A 715 -4.83 40.92 -18.78
CA PRO A 715 -3.51 41.18 -18.22
C PRO A 715 -3.31 40.51 -16.88
N PHE A 716 -2.27 39.67 -16.76
CA PHE A 716 -2.04 38.86 -15.58
C PHE A 716 -0.56 38.81 -15.18
N TYR A 717 -0.27 39.15 -13.92
CA TYR A 717 1.10 39.12 -13.39
C TYR A 717 1.20 38.27 -12.13
N ILE A 718 2.30 37.57 -11.96
CA ILE A 718 2.62 36.83 -10.74
C ILE A 718 3.88 37.35 -10.07
N ASP A 719 3.84 37.50 -8.75
CA ASP A 719 4.98 37.83 -7.93
C ASP A 719 4.73 37.39 -6.46
N LYS A 720 5.80 36.96 -5.76
CA LYS A 720 5.75 36.75 -4.30
C LYS A 720 5.35 38.03 -3.55
N ASN A 721 5.73 39.20 -4.08
CA ASN A 721 5.27 40.51 -3.65
C ASN A 721 4.18 41.04 -4.60
N ARG A 722 2.91 40.82 -4.24
CA ARG A 722 1.76 41.18 -5.06
C ARG A 722 1.63 42.69 -5.35
N SER A 723 2.11 43.53 -4.41
CA SER A 723 2.17 44.97 -4.63
C SER A 723 3.06 45.34 -5.82
N ARG A 724 4.18 44.62 -6.00
CA ARG A 724 5.08 44.82 -7.16
C ARG A 724 4.44 44.29 -8.46
N ALA A 725 3.71 43.18 -8.39
CA ALA A 725 2.95 42.67 -9.55
C ALA A 725 1.86 43.65 -9.96
N ALA A 726 1.10 44.20 -9.00
CA ALA A 726 0.04 45.15 -9.25
C ALA A 726 0.57 46.48 -9.83
N LYS A 727 1.70 47.00 -9.33
CA LYS A 727 2.36 48.17 -9.92
C LYS A 727 2.71 47.94 -11.37
N LYS A 728 3.36 46.82 -11.67
CA LYS A 728 3.80 46.48 -13.02
C LYS A 728 2.64 46.26 -13.98
N LEU A 729 1.55 45.68 -13.47
CA LEU A 729 0.30 45.53 -14.20
C LEU A 729 -0.25 46.88 -14.66
N GLN A 730 -0.36 47.86 -13.74
CA GLN A 730 -0.85 49.22 -14.01
C GLN A 730 0.08 50.03 -14.93
N GLU A 731 1.39 49.83 -14.84
CA GLU A 731 2.37 50.51 -15.66
C GLU A 731 2.33 50.05 -17.14
N LYS A 732 1.92 48.79 -17.37
CA LYS A 732 1.98 48.17 -18.70
C LYS A 732 0.64 48.03 -19.41
N HIS A 733 -0.46 48.05 -18.67
CA HIS A 733 -1.78 47.75 -19.20
C HIS A 733 -2.81 48.74 -18.67
N ASP A 734 -3.76 49.12 -19.53
CA ASP A 734 -4.92 49.94 -19.20
C ASP A 734 -5.95 49.06 -18.49
N VAL A 735 -5.88 49.03 -17.16
CA VAL A 735 -6.79 48.29 -16.29
C VAL A 735 -7.45 49.24 -15.28
N ASP A 736 -8.73 49.05 -14.98
CA ASP A 736 -9.50 49.88 -14.06
C ASP A 736 -9.89 49.15 -12.76
N VAL A 737 -9.69 47.82 -12.68
CA VAL A 737 -9.85 47.04 -11.46
C VAL A 737 -8.81 45.91 -11.40
N ILE A 738 -8.23 45.67 -10.22
CA ILE A 738 -7.29 44.60 -10.00
C ILE A 738 -7.94 43.51 -9.13
N ILE A 739 -7.92 42.26 -9.57
CA ILE A 739 -8.37 41.10 -8.79
C ILE A 739 -7.13 40.36 -8.32
N SER A 740 -6.94 40.26 -7.01
CA SER A 740 -5.82 39.54 -6.40
C SER A 740 -6.25 38.15 -5.91
N ASP A 741 -5.69 37.11 -6.51
CA ASP A 741 -5.92 35.73 -6.12
C ASP A 741 -5.05 35.33 -4.91
N ASP A 742 -5.67 34.63 -3.94
CA ASP A 742 -5.06 34.17 -2.64
C ASP A 742 -4.40 35.31 -1.86
N GLY A 743 -5.02 36.50 -1.85
CA GLY A 743 -4.43 37.74 -1.36
C GLY A 743 -4.70 38.11 0.10
N LEU A 744 -5.61 37.44 0.84
CA LEU A 744 -6.06 37.83 2.18
C LEU A 744 -4.92 38.01 3.18
N GLN A 745 -3.89 37.20 3.18
CA GLN A 745 -2.74 37.27 4.07
C GLN A 745 -1.63 38.22 3.59
N HIS A 746 -1.80 38.92 2.45
CA HIS A 746 -0.78 39.86 1.90
C HIS A 746 -1.05 41.28 2.28
N TYR A 747 -0.82 41.67 3.55
CA TYR A 747 -1.13 42.97 4.13
C TYR A 747 -0.32 44.17 3.58
N ALA A 748 0.73 43.90 2.80
CA ALA A 748 1.53 45.00 2.18
C ALA A 748 0.86 45.65 0.97
N MET A 749 -0.29 45.13 0.51
CA MET A 749 -1.08 45.70 -0.60
C MET A 749 -2.39 46.23 -0.05
N GLY A 750 -2.72 47.46 -0.40
CA GLY A 750 -4.02 48.06 -0.14
C GLY A 750 -5.13 47.23 -0.78
N ARG A 751 -6.32 47.36 -0.26
CA ARG A 751 -7.49 46.59 -0.67
C ARG A 751 -8.73 47.36 -0.42
N ASP A 752 -9.64 47.35 -1.39
CA ASP A 752 -10.90 48.06 -1.34
C ASP A 752 -12.07 47.11 -1.04
N VAL A 753 -11.95 45.88 -1.55
CA VAL A 753 -12.91 44.83 -1.28
C VAL A 753 -12.17 43.54 -0.91
N GLU A 754 -12.57 42.86 0.16
CA GLU A 754 -12.09 41.58 0.62
C GLU A 754 -13.18 40.50 0.53
N ILE A 755 -12.92 39.45 -0.20
CA ILE A 755 -13.81 38.30 -0.36
C ILE A 755 -13.16 37.05 0.19
N ALA A 756 -13.77 36.46 1.22
CA ALA A 756 -13.33 35.20 1.79
C ALA A 756 -14.14 34.04 1.20
N VAL A 757 -13.44 33.03 0.66
CA VAL A 757 -14.06 31.80 0.12
C VAL A 757 -13.97 30.69 1.14
N ILE A 758 -15.10 30.08 1.47
CA ILE A 758 -15.16 28.90 2.34
C ILE A 758 -15.67 27.67 1.58
N ASP A 759 -15.20 26.48 1.96
CA ASP A 759 -15.73 25.21 1.44
C ASP A 759 -16.99 24.83 2.22
N GLY A 760 -18.16 24.83 1.57
CA GLY A 760 -19.44 24.59 2.23
C GLY A 760 -19.58 23.19 2.85
N ALA A 761 -18.89 22.18 2.32
CA ALA A 761 -18.93 20.83 2.85
C ALA A 761 -17.98 20.65 4.05
N ARG A 762 -16.78 21.22 3.99
CA ARG A 762 -15.75 21.08 5.02
C ARG A 762 -15.81 22.17 6.08
N ARG A 763 -16.46 23.28 5.76
CA ARG A 763 -16.56 24.49 6.61
C ARG A 763 -15.17 24.87 7.16
N LEU A 764 -15.11 25.20 8.42
CA LEU A 764 -13.90 25.62 9.13
C LEU A 764 -13.21 24.46 9.91
N GLY A 765 -13.60 23.20 9.66
CA GLY A 765 -13.10 22.05 10.40
C GLY A 765 -13.39 22.13 11.89
N ASN A 766 -12.37 21.99 12.75
CA ASN A 766 -12.50 22.14 14.20
C ASN A 766 -12.49 23.61 14.68
N GLY A 767 -12.39 24.59 13.78
CA GLY A 767 -12.41 26.02 14.07
C GLY A 767 -11.14 26.60 14.69
N LEU A 768 -10.09 25.80 14.86
CA LEU A 768 -8.82 26.21 15.44
C LEU A 768 -7.83 26.65 14.35
N ALA A 769 -6.92 27.55 14.70
CA ALA A 769 -5.82 27.92 13.83
C ALA A 769 -4.71 26.85 13.82
N PHE A 770 -3.82 26.90 12.83
CA PHE A 770 -2.66 26.02 12.73
C PHE A 770 -1.77 26.10 13.98
N PRO A 771 -1.18 25.00 14.48
CA PRO A 771 -1.24 23.63 13.96
C PRO A 771 -2.40 22.77 14.51
N ALA A 772 -3.19 23.24 15.50
CA ALA A 772 -4.28 22.45 16.07
C ALA A 772 -5.51 22.37 15.17
N GLY A 773 -5.64 23.23 14.16
CA GLY A 773 -6.74 23.26 13.21
C GLY A 773 -6.32 23.71 11.81
N PRO A 774 -7.26 23.72 10.85
CA PRO A 774 -7.00 24.03 9.46
C PRO A 774 -6.87 25.52 9.18
N LEU A 775 -7.12 26.43 10.15
CA LEU A 775 -7.20 27.85 9.88
C LEU A 775 -5.82 28.51 9.78
N ARG A 776 -5.61 29.29 8.71
CA ARG A 776 -4.46 30.17 8.50
C ARG A 776 -4.57 31.44 9.35
N GLU A 777 -5.80 31.90 9.59
CA GLU A 777 -6.15 33.04 10.42
C GLU A 777 -7.34 32.69 11.33
N PRO A 778 -7.50 33.33 12.50
CA PRO A 778 -8.62 33.05 13.40
C PRO A 778 -9.99 33.25 12.73
N LYS A 779 -11.02 32.50 13.18
CA LYS A 779 -12.39 32.61 12.68
C LYS A 779 -12.93 34.07 12.72
N SER A 780 -12.46 34.88 13.70
CA SER A 780 -12.83 36.29 13.80
C SER A 780 -12.51 37.10 12.55
N ARG A 781 -11.55 36.66 11.72
CA ARG A 781 -11.19 37.31 10.45
C ARG A 781 -12.34 37.38 9.46
N LEU A 782 -13.29 36.43 9.49
CA LEU A 782 -14.48 36.44 8.65
C LEU A 782 -15.42 37.61 8.94
N LYS A 783 -15.35 38.20 10.12
CA LYS A 783 -16.16 39.40 10.48
C LYS A 783 -15.57 40.70 9.93
N GLU A 784 -14.36 40.65 9.39
CA GLU A 784 -13.64 41.84 8.90
C GLU A 784 -13.63 41.91 7.37
N VAL A 785 -14.03 40.87 6.67
CA VAL A 785 -14.13 40.83 5.21
C VAL A 785 -15.47 41.36 4.77
N ASP A 786 -15.53 41.91 3.56
CA ASP A 786 -16.75 42.51 3.01
C ASP A 786 -17.76 41.45 2.57
N TYR A 787 -17.26 40.33 2.02
CA TYR A 787 -18.13 39.26 1.54
C TYR A 787 -17.55 37.88 1.92
N ILE A 788 -18.46 36.96 2.24
CA ILE A 788 -18.13 35.54 2.45
C ILE A 788 -18.86 34.76 1.36
N VAL A 789 -18.08 34.08 0.51
CA VAL A 789 -18.61 33.20 -0.55
C VAL A 789 -18.48 31.75 -0.12
N ASN A 790 -19.61 31.06 -0.03
CA ASN A 790 -19.72 29.66 0.31
C ASN A 790 -19.74 28.78 -0.96
N ASN A 791 -18.70 27.96 -1.17
CA ASN A 791 -18.59 27.09 -2.31
C ASN A 791 -19.30 25.74 -2.06
N GLY A 792 -20.60 25.71 -2.34
CA GLY A 792 -21.46 24.53 -2.23
C GLY A 792 -21.73 24.08 -0.80
N GLY A 793 -22.97 23.82 -0.47
CA GLY A 793 -23.43 23.45 0.86
C GLY A 793 -24.35 24.49 1.49
N PRO A 794 -24.87 24.25 2.69
CA PRO A 794 -25.76 25.19 3.37
C PRO A 794 -25.05 26.49 3.73
N THR A 795 -25.72 27.61 3.53
CA THR A 795 -25.24 28.96 3.89
C THR A 795 -25.62 29.30 5.32
N GLU A 796 -24.76 30.05 6.00
CA GLU A 796 -24.99 30.58 7.36
C GLU A 796 -24.92 32.10 7.34
N GLY A 797 -25.99 32.78 7.80
CA GLY A 797 -26.05 34.23 7.85
C GLY A 797 -26.01 34.86 6.44
N ASP A 798 -25.16 35.89 6.27
CA ASP A 798 -25.02 36.67 5.02
C ASP A 798 -24.04 36.02 4.00
N GLU A 799 -23.82 34.70 4.07
CA GLU A 799 -22.98 33.98 3.12
C GLU A 799 -23.61 33.92 1.72
N ILE A 800 -22.83 34.25 0.70
CA ILE A 800 -23.23 34.19 -0.70
C ILE A 800 -22.97 32.79 -1.24
N LEU A 801 -23.99 32.12 -1.76
CA LEU A 801 -23.86 30.79 -2.31
C LEU A 801 -23.21 30.84 -3.70
N MET A 802 -22.09 30.10 -3.85
CA MET A 802 -21.49 29.80 -5.15
C MET A 802 -21.70 28.32 -5.43
N SER A 803 -22.35 27.99 -6.52
CA SER A 803 -22.45 26.63 -7.02
C SER A 803 -21.53 26.40 -8.23
N LEU A 804 -20.87 25.24 -8.30
CA LEU A 804 -20.05 24.85 -9.43
C LEU A 804 -20.86 23.90 -10.33
N SER A 805 -21.05 24.29 -11.59
CA SER A 805 -21.76 23.50 -12.59
C SER A 805 -20.80 23.02 -13.67
N PRO A 806 -20.92 21.76 -14.13
CA PRO A 806 -20.18 21.30 -15.29
C PRO A 806 -20.64 22.06 -16.53
N ALA A 807 -19.70 22.46 -17.40
CA ALA A 807 -19.99 23.28 -18.57
C ALA A 807 -19.76 22.51 -19.88
N LYS A 808 -18.53 22.09 -20.13
CA LYS A 808 -18.13 21.45 -21.39
C LYS A 808 -17.04 20.42 -21.17
N PHE A 809 -16.97 19.40 -22.04
CA PHE A 809 -15.81 18.55 -22.22
C PHE A 809 -14.90 19.17 -23.28
N ILE A 810 -13.63 19.34 -22.94
CA ILE A 810 -12.65 19.96 -23.80
C ILE A 810 -11.49 19.02 -24.04
N HIS A 811 -11.17 18.77 -25.30
CA HIS A 811 -10.02 17.95 -25.68
C HIS A 811 -8.70 18.70 -25.45
N LEU A 812 -7.78 18.11 -24.71
CA LEU A 812 -6.57 18.80 -24.22
C LEU A 812 -5.69 19.38 -25.33
N ASN A 813 -5.46 18.62 -26.39
CA ASN A 813 -4.50 18.99 -27.44
C ASN A 813 -5.13 19.80 -28.57
N SER A 814 -6.36 19.44 -29.01
CA SER A 814 -7.00 20.12 -30.16
C SER A 814 -7.88 21.30 -29.74
N GLY A 815 -8.21 21.45 -28.45
CA GLY A 815 -9.15 22.45 -27.96
C GLY A 815 -10.61 22.24 -28.38
N LYS A 816 -10.94 21.07 -28.98
CA LYS A 816 -12.30 20.77 -29.44
C LYS A 816 -13.22 20.63 -28.23
N GLU A 817 -14.35 21.35 -28.28
CA GLU A 817 -15.32 21.46 -27.22
C GLU A 817 -16.62 20.73 -27.54
N TYR A 818 -17.18 20.05 -26.54
CA TYR A 818 -18.51 19.46 -26.59
C TYR A 818 -19.33 19.85 -25.35
N SER A 819 -20.59 20.21 -25.56
CA SER A 819 -21.51 20.35 -24.43
C SER A 819 -21.76 18.99 -23.77
N ILE A 820 -22.13 19.00 -22.51
CA ILE A 820 -22.31 17.78 -21.71
C ILE A 820 -23.27 16.79 -22.39
N ASP A 821 -24.40 17.31 -22.92
CA ASP A 821 -25.41 16.50 -23.61
C ASP A 821 -25.00 15.99 -24.99
N LYS A 822 -23.85 16.44 -25.54
CA LYS A 822 -23.34 16.08 -26.86
C LYS A 822 -21.99 15.36 -26.78
N TRP A 823 -21.72 14.64 -25.67
CA TRP A 823 -20.52 13.83 -25.54
C TRP A 823 -20.47 12.77 -26.65
N PRO A 824 -19.43 12.74 -27.50
CA PRO A 824 -19.44 11.94 -28.74
C PRO A 824 -18.91 10.52 -28.59
N MET A 825 -18.52 10.11 -27.37
CA MET A 825 -17.86 8.83 -27.09
C MET A 825 -18.71 8.00 -26.12
N HIS A 826 -18.29 6.75 -25.86
CA HIS A 826 -18.90 5.91 -24.85
C HIS A 826 -18.80 6.56 -23.46
N ASN A 827 -19.78 6.25 -22.60
CA ASN A 827 -19.77 6.74 -21.22
C ASN A 827 -18.72 6.04 -20.33
N GLN A 828 -18.04 5.02 -20.86
CA GLN A 828 -16.89 4.40 -20.17
C GLN A 828 -15.62 5.21 -20.39
N VAL A 829 -14.97 5.60 -19.29
CA VAL A 829 -13.81 6.49 -19.31
C VAL A 829 -12.83 6.15 -18.19
N HIS A 830 -11.58 6.61 -18.29
CA HIS A 830 -10.67 6.65 -17.15
C HIS A 830 -10.78 8.00 -16.45
N ALA A 831 -11.22 8.04 -15.21
CA ALA A 831 -11.37 9.28 -14.46
C ALA A 831 -10.16 9.53 -13.55
N ILE A 832 -9.49 10.68 -13.75
CA ILE A 832 -8.29 11.08 -13.01
C ILE A 832 -8.54 12.41 -12.30
N ALA A 833 -8.20 12.49 -11.01
CA ALA A 833 -8.29 13.73 -10.25
C ALA A 833 -7.18 13.88 -9.21
N GLY A 834 -6.40 14.96 -9.31
CA GLY A 834 -5.37 15.40 -8.36
C GLY A 834 -5.77 16.68 -7.63
N LEU A 835 -6.88 16.62 -6.89
CA LEU A 835 -7.46 17.72 -6.11
C LEU A 835 -7.38 17.44 -4.62
N GLY A 836 -7.52 18.48 -3.80
CA GLY A 836 -7.65 18.34 -2.35
C GLY A 836 -8.89 17.53 -1.89
N ASN A 837 -9.89 17.35 -2.76
CA ASN A 837 -11.02 16.46 -2.58
C ASN A 837 -11.41 15.85 -3.94
N PRO A 838 -10.75 14.76 -4.38
CA PRO A 838 -11.00 14.14 -5.69
C PRO A 838 -12.40 13.52 -5.81
N ASN A 839 -13.01 13.09 -4.70
CA ASN A 839 -14.34 12.49 -4.73
C ASN A 839 -15.42 13.42 -5.31
N ARG A 840 -15.30 14.73 -5.13
CA ARG A 840 -16.22 15.68 -5.76
C ARG A 840 -16.27 15.56 -7.28
N PHE A 841 -15.12 15.33 -7.91
CA PHE A 841 -15.04 15.15 -9.36
C PHE A 841 -15.64 13.81 -9.79
N PHE A 842 -15.32 12.75 -9.07
CA PHE A 842 -15.85 11.42 -9.36
C PHE A 842 -17.37 11.35 -9.16
N ASP A 843 -17.90 11.92 -8.08
CA ASP A 843 -19.34 11.99 -7.84
C ASP A 843 -20.08 12.83 -8.91
N LEU A 844 -19.42 13.87 -9.44
CA LEU A 844 -19.95 14.66 -10.54
C LEU A 844 -20.04 13.82 -11.82
N LEU A 845 -19.00 13.06 -12.17
CA LEU A 845 -19.02 12.20 -13.34
C LEU A 845 -20.06 11.08 -13.22
N LEU A 846 -20.25 10.50 -12.04
CA LEU A 846 -21.31 9.51 -11.78
C LEU A 846 -22.71 10.11 -12.03
N ARG A 847 -22.96 11.35 -11.57
CA ARG A 847 -24.24 12.05 -11.82
C ARG A 847 -24.46 12.38 -13.29
N LEU A 848 -23.38 12.51 -14.07
CA LEU A 848 -23.43 12.72 -15.51
C LEU A 848 -23.59 11.42 -16.29
N GLY A 849 -23.68 10.25 -15.61
CA GLY A 849 -23.92 8.95 -16.23
C GLY A 849 -22.66 8.29 -16.78
N PHE A 850 -21.47 8.66 -16.32
CA PHE A 850 -20.22 7.99 -16.72
C PHE A 850 -19.93 6.78 -15.86
N GLU A 851 -19.43 5.74 -16.50
CA GLU A 851 -18.84 4.56 -15.89
C GLU A 851 -17.32 4.66 -16.00
N PHE A 852 -16.61 4.53 -14.89
CA PHE A 852 -15.16 4.76 -14.89
C PHE A 852 -14.42 4.08 -13.75
N ASP A 853 -13.13 3.83 -14.00
CA ASP A 853 -12.16 3.48 -12.97
C ASP A 853 -11.63 4.77 -12.33
N LYS A 854 -11.72 4.84 -10.98
CA LYS A 854 -11.26 6.00 -10.20
C LYS A 854 -9.76 5.96 -10.03
N THR A 855 -9.05 6.98 -10.50
CA THR A 855 -7.61 7.15 -10.23
C THR A 855 -7.36 8.46 -9.49
N PRO A 856 -7.45 8.48 -8.14
CA PRO A 856 -7.17 9.66 -7.35
C PRO A 856 -5.67 9.90 -7.19
N PHE A 857 -5.25 11.17 -7.34
CA PHE A 857 -3.89 11.63 -7.09
C PHE A 857 -3.84 12.67 -5.97
N PRO A 858 -2.71 12.84 -5.27
CA PRO A 858 -2.52 13.92 -4.29
C PRO A 858 -2.70 15.30 -4.91
N ASP A 859 -3.16 16.29 -4.12
CA ASP A 859 -3.24 17.69 -4.58
C ASP A 859 -1.87 18.17 -5.06
N HIS A 860 -1.85 18.90 -6.18
CA HIS A 860 -0.64 19.34 -6.88
C HIS A 860 0.27 18.20 -7.40
N HIS A 861 -0.28 17.01 -7.66
CA HIS A 861 0.48 15.91 -8.27
C HIS A 861 1.13 16.34 -9.59
N LYS A 862 2.36 15.87 -9.82
CA LYS A 862 3.11 16.08 -11.06
C LYS A 862 2.97 14.86 -11.93
N TYR A 863 2.12 14.95 -12.93
CA TYR A 863 1.87 13.86 -13.85
C TYR A 863 3.11 13.50 -14.66
N ASN A 864 3.27 12.21 -14.91
CA ASN A 864 4.24 11.64 -15.83
C ASN A 864 3.51 10.82 -16.92
N LYS A 865 4.23 10.35 -17.94
CA LYS A 865 3.60 9.60 -19.03
C LYS A 865 2.92 8.31 -18.57
N ARG A 866 3.40 7.69 -17.48
CA ARG A 866 2.83 6.44 -16.95
C ARG A 866 1.49 6.67 -16.27
N ASP A 867 1.31 7.80 -15.61
CA ASP A 867 0.04 8.16 -14.94
C ASP A 867 -1.11 8.33 -15.96
N LEU A 868 -0.77 8.50 -17.24
CA LEU A 868 -1.70 8.78 -18.35
C LEU A 868 -1.66 7.67 -19.43
N TYR A 869 -1.03 6.54 -19.11
CA TYR A 869 -0.89 5.44 -20.05
C TYR A 869 -1.93 4.35 -19.76
N TYR A 870 -2.91 4.22 -20.65
CA TYR A 870 -3.91 3.17 -20.63
C TYR A 870 -3.86 2.41 -21.96
N LEU A 871 -3.92 1.09 -21.89
CA LEU A 871 -3.78 0.18 -23.04
C LEU A 871 -5.01 0.17 -23.96
N ASP A 872 -6.17 0.45 -23.38
CA ASP A 872 -7.43 0.54 -24.11
C ASP A 872 -7.57 1.86 -24.90
N HIS A 873 -8.67 1.99 -25.64
CA HIS A 873 -8.99 3.18 -26.42
C HIS A 873 -9.92 4.15 -25.70
N LEU A 874 -10.22 3.94 -24.40
CA LEU A 874 -11.12 4.78 -23.64
C LEU A 874 -10.55 6.19 -23.45
N PRO A 875 -11.40 7.23 -23.44
CA PRO A 875 -10.97 8.58 -23.15
C PRO A 875 -10.58 8.74 -21.66
N ILE A 876 -9.59 9.59 -21.40
CA ILE A 876 -9.15 9.96 -20.06
C ILE A 876 -9.83 11.27 -19.70
N LEU A 877 -10.71 11.25 -18.70
CA LEU A 877 -11.34 12.45 -18.17
C LEU A 877 -10.63 12.92 -16.90
N MET A 878 -10.28 14.20 -16.87
CA MET A 878 -9.63 14.82 -15.73
C MET A 878 -10.20 16.21 -15.41
N THR A 879 -9.75 16.77 -14.30
CA THR A 879 -10.14 18.14 -13.93
C THR A 879 -9.40 19.19 -14.78
N GLU A 880 -9.92 20.40 -14.91
CA GLU A 880 -9.24 21.50 -15.59
C GLU A 880 -7.87 21.81 -14.96
N LYS A 881 -7.74 21.67 -13.63
CA LYS A 881 -6.49 21.85 -12.87
C LYS A 881 -5.43 20.81 -13.25
N ASP A 882 -5.83 19.57 -13.41
CA ASP A 882 -4.93 18.48 -13.79
C ASP A 882 -4.55 18.56 -15.27
N ALA A 883 -5.49 18.92 -16.13
CA ALA A 883 -5.27 19.13 -17.56
C ALA A 883 -4.21 20.21 -17.84
N ALA A 884 -4.17 21.29 -17.05
CA ALA A 884 -3.16 22.35 -17.16
C ALA A 884 -1.72 21.81 -16.96
N LYS A 885 -1.54 20.76 -16.15
CA LYS A 885 -0.26 20.09 -15.92
C LYS A 885 0.10 19.10 -17.02
N CYS A 886 -0.90 18.61 -17.77
CA CYS A 886 -0.75 17.55 -18.76
C CYS A 886 -0.61 18.06 -20.21
N LYS A 887 -0.73 19.35 -20.47
CA LYS A 887 -0.70 19.97 -21.82
C LYS A 887 0.56 19.60 -22.64
N HIS A 888 1.67 19.27 -21.95
CA HIS A 888 2.92 18.91 -22.63
C HIS A 888 3.01 17.41 -23.00
N PHE A 889 2.05 16.59 -22.58
CA PHE A 889 1.93 15.19 -23.02
C PHE A 889 1.07 15.17 -24.28
N ASN A 890 1.63 14.86 -25.41
CA ASN A 890 0.90 14.79 -26.69
C ASN A 890 0.03 13.52 -26.74
N ASN A 891 -0.98 13.43 -25.85
CA ASN A 891 -1.88 12.30 -25.73
C ASN A 891 -3.27 12.70 -26.23
N SER A 892 -3.72 12.06 -27.32
CA SER A 892 -4.99 12.33 -27.99
C SER A 892 -6.23 11.78 -27.26
N LYS A 893 -6.07 11.10 -26.12
CA LYS A 893 -7.17 10.54 -25.33
C LYS A 893 -7.60 11.45 -24.19
N ILE A 894 -6.86 12.53 -23.91
CA ILE A 894 -7.09 13.36 -22.72
C ILE A 894 -8.14 14.42 -22.99
N TRP A 895 -9.14 14.39 -22.16
CA TRP A 895 -10.22 15.36 -22.07
C TRP A 895 -10.31 15.91 -20.67
N TYR A 896 -10.77 17.13 -20.52
CA TYR A 896 -11.07 17.69 -19.20
C TYR A 896 -12.46 18.30 -19.16
N LEU A 897 -13.06 18.23 -17.97
CA LEU A 897 -14.34 18.84 -17.70
C LEU A 897 -14.11 20.27 -17.21
N SER A 898 -14.61 21.24 -17.97
CA SER A 898 -14.63 22.64 -17.53
C SER A 898 -15.78 22.89 -16.57
N ILE A 899 -15.54 23.77 -15.60
CA ILE A 899 -16.49 24.12 -14.55
C ILE A 899 -16.78 25.62 -14.63
N GLU A 900 -18.04 25.98 -14.53
CA GLU A 900 -18.52 27.35 -14.39
C GLU A 900 -19.09 27.59 -12.98
N SER A 901 -18.83 28.80 -12.45
CA SER A 901 -19.39 29.23 -11.17
C SER A 901 -20.70 29.93 -11.43
N LYS A 902 -21.75 29.58 -10.68
CA LYS A 902 -23.02 30.29 -10.64
C LYS A 902 -23.17 30.93 -9.27
N ILE A 903 -23.36 32.26 -9.30
CA ILE A 903 -23.55 33.09 -8.12
C ILE A 903 -24.72 34.03 -8.43
N GLU A 904 -25.47 34.45 -7.42
CA GLU A 904 -26.59 35.37 -7.59
C GLU A 904 -26.13 36.73 -8.16
N SER A 905 -26.86 37.27 -9.13
CA SER A 905 -26.54 38.53 -9.80
C SER A 905 -26.45 39.70 -8.82
N GLN A 906 -27.30 39.74 -7.78
CA GLN A 906 -27.29 40.74 -6.73
C GLN A 906 -25.94 40.93 -6.04
N PHE A 907 -25.11 39.85 -5.97
CA PHE A 907 -23.77 39.98 -5.43
C PHE A 907 -22.87 40.85 -6.31
N ILE A 908 -22.93 40.66 -7.62
CA ILE A 908 -22.13 41.44 -8.56
C ILE A 908 -22.61 42.90 -8.60
N ASP A 909 -23.91 43.13 -8.49
CA ASP A 909 -24.46 44.47 -8.44
C ASP A 909 -23.93 45.25 -7.22
N ARG A 910 -23.94 44.62 -6.04
CA ARG A 910 -23.35 45.19 -4.81
C ARG A 910 -21.82 45.38 -4.90
N LEU A 911 -21.12 44.49 -5.58
CA LEU A 911 -19.69 44.63 -5.79
C LEU A 911 -19.38 45.80 -6.71
N GLU A 912 -20.11 45.93 -7.81
CA GLU A 912 -19.98 47.03 -8.77
C GLU A 912 -20.26 48.39 -8.12
N GLU A 913 -21.35 48.53 -7.36
CA GLU A 913 -21.68 49.73 -6.59
C GLU A 913 -20.48 50.11 -5.68
N LYS A 914 -19.94 49.17 -4.93
CA LYS A 914 -18.81 49.41 -4.04
C LYS A 914 -17.49 49.74 -4.76
N LEU A 915 -17.31 49.30 -6.00
CA LEU A 915 -16.16 49.67 -6.83
C LEU A 915 -16.30 51.08 -7.41
N ASN A 916 -17.53 51.54 -7.70
CA ASN A 916 -17.82 52.83 -8.24
C ASN A 916 -17.86 53.95 -7.18
N ASP A 917 -18.17 53.63 -5.92
CA ASP A 917 -18.20 54.55 -4.78
C ASP A 917 -16.80 54.99 -4.29
N ARG A 918 -15.71 54.58 -4.92
CA ARG A 918 -14.34 54.96 -4.61
C ARG A 918 -13.91 56.26 -5.39
#